data_ca73d47ab7fdbd88417c3951ff9e65dc
#
_entry.id   ca73d47ab7fdbd88417c3951ff9e65dc
#
_cell.length_a   1.000
_cell.length_b   1.000
_cell.length_c   1.000
_cell.angle_alpha   90.00
_cell.angle_beta   90.00
_cell.angle_gamma   90.00
#
_symmetry.space_group_name_H-M   'P 1'
#
loop_
_entity.id
_entity.type
_entity.pdbx_description
1 polymer ?
#
loop_
_entity_poly.entity_id
_entity_poly.type
_entity_poly.pdbx_seq_one_letter_code
_entity_poly.pdbx_strand_id
1 'polypeptide(L)'
;MPTPPNPAILVKTYLDRVEKDLKAGHATEHTHRAALSALLEGILPGGHATNEPKRGKYGAPDYLITRDDVTLGYAEAKDVGVSLAETEKGEQLSRYRAALPNLLLTDYLEFRWYVNGEKREARAVLGEWDGHKLTRLSTGPADLAALLIGFAEQKPQPIGSALELARRMARLTRLVHDVVLDILNKKEASDTLKGLLTAFRETILPSLTEAEFADMYAQTLAYGLFAARVDFKGARFTRQDAARSIPKTNPLLQKLFYTLTGPDLDDEPYVTLIDDLAALLAQADMAEILAEFGTSDRQDDPIVHFYESFLAQYDPKLREQRGVYYTPTPVVDYIVRSVDALLKRDFGLADGLGDTGKTTFTTSDDRGHRVQKEVPRLLIMDPATGTGTFPFQIIRLLRDRFAASANAGQWPAYVREHLIHALYGFELMMAPYAVAHLKLSMELEGLDMPDETPEQREQRQEQAVKLGERLNIYLTNTLDDPGHETVRLRGPFQVISDEAVLAGRIKADYPIMVVLGNPPYSGHSANKGQWMDDLLKGTVRMKGKVDKARRTPGNYYEIDGQPIKDRGGLKWLQDDYVKFIRWAQWRVEQTGAGIVAFITPHGYLDNPTFRGMRQSLTRTFDDIYVLRRLGLGEVMSEDGQDDTEAK
;
A
#
# COMPACT_ATOMS: atom_id res chain seq x y z
N MET A 1 -31.23 -33.36 -19.26
CA MET A 1 -29.84 -33.48 -18.82
C MET A 1 -29.58 -34.93 -18.48
N PRO A 2 -28.44 -35.57 -18.88
CA PRO A 2 -28.12 -36.91 -18.46
C PRO A 2 -27.98 -36.94 -16.92
N THR A 3 -28.51 -38.01 -16.32
CA THR A 3 -28.39 -38.23 -14.88
C THR A 3 -26.90 -38.22 -14.49
N PRO A 4 -26.47 -37.47 -13.48
CA PRO A 4 -25.07 -37.46 -13.08
C PRO A 4 -24.62 -38.88 -12.74
N PRO A 5 -23.39 -39.29 -13.15
CA PRO A 5 -22.90 -40.64 -12.88
C PRO A 5 -22.85 -40.86 -11.36
N ASN A 6 -23.15 -42.08 -10.93
CA ASN A 6 -23.11 -42.44 -9.51
C ASN A 6 -21.70 -42.19 -8.94
N PRO A 7 -21.56 -41.33 -7.91
CA PRO A 7 -20.25 -41.00 -7.31
C PRO A 7 -19.41 -42.22 -6.93
N ALA A 8 -20.03 -43.29 -6.47
CA ALA A 8 -19.34 -44.53 -6.12
C ALA A 8 -18.64 -45.18 -7.34
N ILE A 9 -19.24 -45.07 -8.54
CA ILE A 9 -18.65 -45.61 -9.77
C ILE A 9 -17.43 -44.74 -10.17
N LEU A 10 -17.54 -43.42 -10.05
CA LEU A 10 -16.43 -42.49 -10.34
C LEU A 10 -15.24 -42.73 -9.41
N VAL A 11 -15.47 -42.87 -8.12
CA VAL A 11 -14.42 -43.15 -7.13
C VAL A 11 -13.79 -44.53 -7.39
N LYS A 12 -14.59 -45.54 -7.75
CA LYS A 12 -14.04 -46.84 -8.12
C LYS A 12 -13.12 -46.74 -9.31
N THR A 13 -13.56 -46.08 -10.38
CA THR A 13 -12.75 -45.89 -11.61
C THR A 13 -11.46 -45.13 -11.29
N TYR A 14 -11.54 -44.12 -10.44
CA TYR A 14 -10.38 -43.37 -9.96
C TYR A 14 -9.38 -44.28 -9.23
N LEU A 15 -9.86 -45.07 -8.25
CA LEU A 15 -8.99 -46.00 -7.50
C LEU A 15 -8.37 -47.07 -8.39
N ASP A 16 -9.12 -47.61 -9.39
CA ASP A 16 -8.58 -48.57 -10.35
C ASP A 16 -7.40 -47.98 -11.14
N ARG A 17 -7.48 -46.69 -11.47
CA ARG A 17 -6.40 -45.98 -12.19
C ARG A 17 -5.21 -45.69 -11.28
N VAL A 18 -5.44 -45.16 -10.07
CA VAL A 18 -4.37 -44.91 -9.09
C VAL A 18 -3.63 -46.21 -8.75
N GLU A 19 -4.32 -47.31 -8.51
CA GLU A 19 -3.71 -48.60 -8.21
C GLU A 19 -2.90 -49.16 -9.39
N LYS A 20 -3.39 -48.98 -10.64
CA LYS A 20 -2.66 -49.37 -11.84
C LYS A 20 -1.34 -48.61 -11.98
N ASP A 21 -1.41 -47.28 -11.74
CA ASP A 21 -0.24 -46.40 -11.84
C ASP A 21 0.79 -46.70 -10.73
N LEU A 22 0.34 -46.98 -9.49
CA LEU A 22 1.18 -47.38 -8.38
C LEU A 22 1.91 -48.71 -8.64
N LYS A 23 1.20 -49.70 -9.20
CA LYS A 23 1.78 -51.00 -9.58
C LYS A 23 2.83 -50.93 -10.71
N ALA A 24 2.79 -49.86 -11.53
CA ALA A 24 3.80 -49.64 -12.55
C ALA A 24 5.17 -49.22 -11.98
N GLY A 25 5.26 -48.86 -10.69
CA GLY A 25 6.49 -48.67 -9.95
C GLY A 25 7.25 -47.36 -10.21
N HIS A 26 6.68 -46.46 -11.05
CA HIS A 26 7.30 -45.16 -11.40
C HIS A 26 6.32 -43.99 -11.15
N ALA A 27 5.27 -44.24 -10.32
CA ALA A 27 4.29 -43.23 -10.05
C ALA A 27 4.86 -42.14 -9.14
N THR A 28 4.67 -40.89 -9.54
CA THR A 28 4.92 -39.69 -8.75
C THR A 28 3.62 -38.93 -8.58
N GLU A 29 3.62 -37.90 -7.75
CA GLU A 29 2.51 -36.95 -7.61
C GLU A 29 1.89 -36.55 -8.97
N HIS A 30 2.72 -36.24 -9.96
CA HIS A 30 2.27 -35.84 -11.30
C HIS A 30 1.52 -36.96 -12.05
N THR A 31 1.80 -38.23 -11.76
CA THR A 31 1.17 -39.38 -12.47
C THR A 31 -0.31 -39.47 -12.20
N HIS A 32 -0.76 -39.15 -10.97
CA HIS A 32 -2.14 -39.28 -10.55
C HIS A 32 -3.00 -38.05 -10.83
N ARG A 33 -2.39 -36.94 -11.25
CA ARG A 33 -3.07 -35.63 -11.42
C ARG A 33 -4.25 -35.70 -12.38
N ALA A 34 -4.10 -36.34 -13.53
CA ALA A 34 -5.19 -36.48 -14.50
C ALA A 34 -6.36 -37.34 -13.98
N ALA A 35 -6.08 -38.32 -13.10
CA ALA A 35 -7.12 -39.13 -12.47
C ALA A 35 -7.91 -38.31 -11.46
N LEU A 36 -7.23 -37.48 -10.67
CA LEU A 36 -7.86 -36.60 -9.67
C LEU A 36 -8.70 -35.50 -10.35
N SER A 37 -8.21 -34.86 -11.42
CA SER A 37 -9.02 -33.90 -12.19
C SER A 37 -10.32 -34.53 -12.70
N ALA A 38 -10.23 -35.71 -13.33
CA ALA A 38 -11.41 -36.41 -13.85
C ALA A 38 -12.41 -36.81 -12.74
N LEU A 39 -11.93 -37.18 -11.54
CA LEU A 39 -12.75 -37.44 -10.39
C LEU A 39 -13.50 -36.20 -9.88
N LEU A 40 -12.75 -35.08 -9.72
CA LEU A 40 -13.29 -33.81 -9.25
C LEU A 40 -14.37 -33.30 -10.23
N GLU A 41 -14.09 -33.27 -11.51
CA GLU A 41 -15.02 -32.84 -12.56
C GLU A 41 -16.24 -33.77 -12.66
N GLY A 42 -16.05 -35.07 -12.46
CA GLY A 42 -17.14 -36.05 -12.50
C GLY A 42 -18.12 -35.95 -11.32
N ILE A 43 -17.61 -35.60 -10.13
CA ILE A 43 -18.45 -35.47 -8.92
C ILE A 43 -19.05 -34.07 -8.84
N LEU A 44 -18.41 -33.06 -9.37
CA LEU A 44 -18.83 -31.65 -9.31
C LEU A 44 -19.49 -31.24 -10.65
N PRO A 45 -20.81 -31.37 -10.82
CA PRO A 45 -21.48 -31.04 -12.08
C PRO A 45 -21.18 -29.58 -12.51
N GLY A 46 -20.64 -29.40 -13.73
CA GLY A 46 -20.20 -28.11 -14.25
C GLY A 46 -18.88 -27.60 -13.62
N GLY A 47 -18.24 -28.42 -12.80
CA GLY A 47 -16.93 -28.10 -12.23
C GLY A 47 -15.79 -28.39 -13.19
N HIS A 48 -14.74 -27.57 -13.13
CA HIS A 48 -13.47 -27.75 -13.81
C HIS A 48 -12.35 -27.78 -12.78
N ALA A 49 -11.46 -28.77 -12.89
CA ALA A 49 -10.28 -28.94 -12.05
C ALA A 49 -9.01 -28.69 -12.89
N THR A 50 -8.56 -27.45 -12.92
CA THR A 50 -7.32 -27.07 -13.61
C THR A 50 -6.12 -27.54 -12.79
N ASN A 51 -5.42 -28.52 -13.33
CA ASN A 51 -4.18 -29.05 -12.78
C ASN A 51 -3.02 -28.14 -13.17
N GLU A 52 -2.08 -27.91 -12.24
CA GLU A 52 -0.98 -26.97 -12.43
C GLU A 52 -1.48 -25.68 -13.10
N PRO A 53 -2.40 -24.95 -12.48
CA PRO A 53 -2.68 -23.62 -12.99
C PRO A 53 -1.33 -22.92 -13.16
N LYS A 54 -1.19 -22.04 -14.15
CA LYS A 54 0.08 -21.36 -14.53
C LYS A 54 0.95 -20.98 -13.32
N ARG A 55 0.35 -20.85 -12.15
CA ARG A 55 0.95 -20.50 -10.86
C ARG A 55 1.48 -21.68 -10.03
N GLY A 56 1.09 -22.94 -10.27
CA GLY A 56 1.57 -24.10 -9.48
C GLY A 56 3.08 -24.21 -9.47
N LYS A 57 3.72 -23.89 -10.58
CA LYS A 57 5.17 -23.79 -10.75
C LYS A 57 5.84 -22.75 -9.81
N TYR A 58 5.06 -21.81 -9.26
CA TYR A 58 5.53 -20.67 -8.45
C TYR A 58 5.03 -20.70 -7.00
N GLY A 59 4.78 -21.90 -6.47
CA GLY A 59 4.39 -22.06 -5.07
C GLY A 59 2.91 -21.78 -4.77
N ALA A 60 2.04 -21.94 -5.77
CA ALA A 60 0.59 -21.97 -5.60
C ALA A 60 0.09 -23.43 -5.50
N PRO A 61 -1.14 -23.69 -4.99
CA PRO A 61 -1.70 -25.02 -4.90
C PRO A 61 -1.79 -25.75 -6.25
N ASP A 62 -1.67 -27.07 -6.24
CA ASP A 62 -1.63 -27.92 -7.45
C ASP A 62 -2.88 -27.82 -8.31
N TYR A 63 -4.04 -27.57 -7.70
CA TYR A 63 -5.33 -27.50 -8.41
C TYR A 63 -6.09 -26.24 -8.05
N LEU A 64 -6.71 -25.65 -9.08
CA LEU A 64 -7.78 -24.69 -8.98
C LEU A 64 -9.09 -25.39 -9.40
N ILE A 65 -10.11 -25.33 -8.55
CA ILE A 65 -11.42 -25.93 -8.80
C ILE A 65 -12.43 -24.79 -9.00
N THR A 66 -13.04 -24.72 -10.18
CA THR A 66 -14.00 -23.67 -10.55
C THR A 66 -15.33 -24.26 -11.00
N ARG A 67 -16.40 -23.46 -10.98
CA ARG A 67 -17.70 -23.73 -11.61
C ARG A 67 -18.23 -22.44 -12.21
N ASP A 68 -18.57 -22.48 -13.50
CA ASP A 68 -19.04 -21.28 -14.22
C ASP A 68 -18.12 -20.05 -13.98
N ASP A 69 -16.81 -20.26 -14.10
CA ASP A 69 -15.74 -19.27 -13.83
C ASP A 69 -15.68 -18.74 -12.39
N VAL A 70 -16.42 -19.36 -11.45
CA VAL A 70 -16.34 -19.01 -10.03
C VAL A 70 -15.44 -20.02 -9.32
N THR A 71 -14.44 -19.53 -8.59
CA THR A 71 -13.58 -20.38 -7.76
C THR A 71 -14.40 -21.06 -6.66
N LEU A 72 -14.44 -22.39 -6.65
CA LEU A 72 -14.98 -23.19 -5.55
C LEU A 72 -13.95 -23.41 -4.46
N GLY A 73 -12.68 -23.52 -4.84
CA GLY A 73 -11.56 -23.72 -3.91
C GLY A 73 -10.33 -24.30 -4.60
N TYR A 74 -9.43 -24.81 -3.78
CA TYR A 74 -8.11 -25.28 -4.18
C TYR A 74 -7.84 -26.69 -3.68
N ALA A 75 -6.90 -27.40 -4.33
CA ALA A 75 -6.38 -28.64 -3.78
C ALA A 75 -4.87 -28.69 -3.88
N GLU A 76 -4.24 -29.21 -2.84
CA GLU A 76 -2.83 -29.54 -2.76
C GLU A 76 -2.69 -31.06 -2.69
N ALA A 77 -1.87 -31.64 -3.57
CA ALA A 77 -1.63 -33.07 -3.63
C ALA A 77 -0.18 -33.39 -3.21
N LYS A 78 0.00 -34.57 -2.63
CA LYS A 78 1.33 -35.10 -2.25
C LYS A 78 1.44 -36.53 -2.76
N ASP A 79 2.67 -37.04 -2.87
CA ASP A 79 2.88 -38.44 -3.24
C ASP A 79 2.13 -39.41 -2.33
N VAL A 80 1.62 -40.50 -2.93
CA VAL A 80 0.91 -41.53 -2.17
C VAL A 80 1.78 -42.09 -1.05
N GLY A 81 1.23 -42.12 0.17
CA GLY A 81 1.89 -42.61 1.37
C GLY A 81 2.70 -41.54 2.12
N VAL A 82 2.73 -40.31 1.64
CA VAL A 82 3.26 -39.18 2.42
C VAL A 82 2.32 -38.87 3.58
N SER A 83 2.87 -38.71 4.77
CA SER A 83 2.06 -38.34 5.94
C SER A 83 1.46 -36.96 5.78
N LEU A 84 0.15 -36.89 5.56
CA LEU A 84 -0.57 -35.61 5.51
C LEU A 84 -0.52 -34.89 6.86
N ALA A 85 -0.34 -35.60 7.98
CA ALA A 85 -0.18 -34.99 9.29
C ALA A 85 1.16 -34.24 9.45
N GLU A 86 2.23 -34.74 8.84
CA GLU A 86 3.50 -34.02 8.79
C GLU A 86 3.44 -32.87 7.77
N THR A 87 2.79 -33.09 6.64
CA THR A 87 2.57 -32.05 5.62
C THR A 87 1.80 -30.84 6.21
N GLU A 88 0.82 -31.09 7.09
CA GLU A 88 0.06 -30.03 7.79
C GLU A 88 0.92 -29.10 8.64
N LYS A 89 2.10 -29.56 9.12
CA LYS A 89 3.04 -28.78 9.91
C LYS A 89 4.01 -27.97 9.03
N GLY A 90 4.07 -28.26 7.72
CA GLY A 90 4.94 -27.59 6.78
C GLY A 90 4.54 -26.12 6.55
N GLU A 91 5.53 -25.28 6.32
CA GLU A 91 5.33 -23.83 6.14
C GLU A 91 4.44 -23.51 4.93
N GLN A 92 4.62 -24.21 3.82
CA GLN A 92 3.83 -24.01 2.59
C GLN A 92 2.34 -24.27 2.85
N LEU A 93 1.99 -25.42 3.43
CA LEU A 93 0.58 -25.74 3.68
C LEU A 93 -0.01 -24.84 4.77
N SER A 94 0.78 -24.44 5.74
CA SER A 94 0.36 -23.44 6.75
C SER A 94 -0.05 -22.12 6.09
N ARG A 95 0.73 -21.64 5.12
CA ARG A 95 0.40 -20.43 4.33
C ARG A 95 -0.88 -20.62 3.53
N TYR A 96 -1.04 -21.74 2.82
CA TYR A 96 -2.25 -22.02 2.05
C TYR A 96 -3.51 -22.10 2.93
N ARG A 97 -3.46 -22.83 4.03
CA ARG A 97 -4.56 -22.91 5.00
C ARG A 97 -4.95 -21.55 5.55
N ALA A 98 -3.95 -20.70 5.78
CA ALA A 98 -4.18 -19.36 6.31
C ALA A 98 -4.82 -18.42 5.28
N ALA A 99 -4.50 -18.56 4.00
CA ALA A 99 -4.90 -17.61 2.95
C ALA A 99 -6.13 -18.05 2.15
N LEU A 100 -6.28 -19.36 1.90
CA LEU A 100 -7.31 -19.87 1.00
C LEU A 100 -8.60 -20.19 1.77
N PRO A 101 -9.75 -19.72 1.29
CA PRO A 101 -11.01 -19.89 2.00
C PRO A 101 -11.51 -21.34 2.00
N ASN A 102 -11.15 -22.13 0.99
CA ASN A 102 -11.62 -23.49 0.79
C ASN A 102 -10.50 -24.32 0.15
N LEU A 103 -9.94 -25.28 0.90
CA LEU A 103 -8.75 -26.03 0.51
C LEU A 103 -8.91 -27.53 0.79
N LEU A 104 -8.58 -28.36 -0.19
CA LEU A 104 -8.37 -29.78 -0.05
C LEU A 104 -6.89 -30.10 0.07
N LEU A 105 -6.51 -31.03 0.94
CA LEU A 105 -5.21 -31.66 0.99
C LEU A 105 -5.38 -33.16 0.74
N THR A 106 -4.59 -33.73 -0.16
CA THR A 106 -4.69 -35.16 -0.48
C THR A 106 -3.32 -35.78 -0.80
N ASP A 107 -3.16 -37.07 -0.48
CA ASP A 107 -2.14 -37.97 -1.01
C ASP A 107 -2.73 -38.94 -2.03
N TYR A 108 -3.85 -38.58 -2.67
CA TYR A 108 -4.67 -39.38 -3.61
C TYR A 108 -5.46 -40.51 -2.95
N LEU A 109 -5.13 -40.94 -1.75
CA LEU A 109 -5.86 -41.98 -0.99
C LEU A 109 -6.58 -41.41 0.24
N GLU A 110 -6.06 -40.38 0.86
CA GLU A 110 -6.69 -39.63 1.93
C GLU A 110 -7.01 -38.21 1.47
N PHE A 111 -8.19 -37.69 1.86
CA PHE A 111 -8.64 -36.33 1.59
C PHE A 111 -8.99 -35.63 2.90
N ARG A 112 -8.42 -34.45 3.09
CA ARG A 112 -8.68 -33.53 4.21
C ARG A 112 -9.22 -32.22 3.68
N TRP A 113 -10.20 -31.67 4.36
CA TRP A 113 -10.84 -30.44 3.95
C TRP A 113 -10.65 -29.34 5.00
N TYR A 114 -10.33 -28.12 4.53
CA TYR A 114 -10.11 -26.92 5.35
C TYR A 114 -10.98 -25.78 4.82
N VAL A 115 -11.62 -25.07 5.76
CA VAL A 115 -12.40 -23.87 5.47
C VAL A 115 -11.88 -22.74 6.35
N ASN A 116 -11.46 -21.64 5.74
CA ASN A 116 -10.87 -20.49 6.42
C ASN A 116 -9.71 -20.86 7.38
N GLY A 117 -8.92 -21.87 7.00
CA GLY A 117 -7.79 -22.37 7.79
C GLY A 117 -8.14 -23.45 8.81
N GLU A 118 -9.40 -23.63 9.12
CA GLU A 118 -9.86 -24.63 10.07
C GLU A 118 -10.12 -25.98 9.40
N LYS A 119 -9.57 -27.03 9.99
CA LYS A 119 -9.79 -28.40 9.52
C LYS A 119 -11.22 -28.83 9.82
N ARG A 120 -11.93 -29.29 8.79
CA ARG A 120 -13.25 -29.89 8.97
C ARG A 120 -13.13 -31.31 9.46
N GLU A 121 -14.14 -31.79 10.21
CA GLU A 121 -14.23 -33.20 10.64
C GLU A 121 -14.38 -34.15 9.48
N ALA A 122 -15.01 -33.70 8.38
CA ALA A 122 -15.15 -34.47 7.16
C ALA A 122 -13.79 -34.86 6.59
N ARG A 123 -13.49 -36.13 6.60
CA ARG A 123 -12.28 -36.77 6.10
C ARG A 123 -12.69 -38.02 5.31
N ALA A 124 -12.04 -38.22 4.17
CA ALA A 124 -12.27 -39.44 3.39
C ALA A 124 -10.96 -40.22 3.25
N VAL A 125 -10.97 -41.50 3.53
CA VAL A 125 -9.87 -42.43 3.30
C VAL A 125 -10.38 -43.53 2.37
N LEU A 126 -9.75 -43.61 1.19
CA LEU A 126 -10.15 -44.54 0.14
C LEU A 126 -9.49 -45.91 0.29
N GLY A 127 -8.32 -45.95 0.90
CA GLY A 127 -7.56 -47.17 1.09
C GLY A 127 -6.16 -46.91 1.61
N GLU A 128 -5.40 -47.99 1.82
CA GLU A 128 -4.01 -47.97 2.27
C GLU A 128 -3.12 -48.69 1.26
N TRP A 129 -1.98 -48.06 0.92
CA TRP A 129 -0.97 -48.64 0.03
C TRP A 129 0.21 -49.17 0.84
N ASP A 130 0.50 -50.46 0.72
CA ASP A 130 1.60 -51.14 1.45
C ASP A 130 2.91 -51.26 0.64
N GLY A 131 2.98 -50.60 -0.52
CA GLY A 131 4.09 -50.70 -1.46
C GLY A 131 3.85 -51.73 -2.59
N HIS A 132 2.87 -52.61 -2.47
CA HIS A 132 2.58 -53.65 -3.45
C HIS A 132 1.07 -53.77 -3.76
N LYS A 133 0.21 -53.53 -2.81
CA LYS A 133 -1.22 -53.68 -2.93
C LYS A 133 -2.00 -52.54 -2.30
N LEU A 134 -3.05 -52.11 -2.98
CA LEU A 134 -4.01 -51.17 -2.44
C LEU A 134 -5.14 -51.94 -1.70
N THR A 135 -5.20 -51.75 -0.38
CA THR A 135 -6.33 -52.24 0.44
C THR A 135 -7.40 -51.18 0.51
N ARG A 136 -8.53 -51.38 -0.20
CA ARG A 136 -9.61 -50.40 -0.33
C ARG A 136 -10.55 -50.43 0.86
N LEU A 137 -11.02 -49.27 1.31
CA LEU A 137 -12.00 -49.12 2.35
C LEU A 137 -13.42 -49.02 1.73
N SER A 138 -14.36 -49.77 2.26
CA SER A 138 -15.74 -49.86 1.71
C SER A 138 -16.53 -48.53 1.88
N THR A 139 -16.28 -47.76 2.91
CA THR A 139 -16.94 -46.47 3.17
C THR A 139 -16.31 -45.32 2.37
N GLY A 140 -15.05 -45.43 2.00
CA GLY A 140 -14.27 -44.35 1.37
C GLY A 140 -14.95 -43.67 0.19
N PRO A 141 -15.56 -44.39 -0.75
CA PRO A 141 -16.28 -43.76 -1.87
C PRO A 141 -17.44 -42.85 -1.48
N ALA A 142 -18.23 -43.27 -0.48
CA ALA A 142 -19.35 -42.45 0.01
C ALA A 142 -18.83 -41.22 0.79
N ASP A 143 -17.80 -41.42 1.63
CA ASP A 143 -17.20 -40.38 2.44
C ASP A 143 -16.57 -39.30 1.55
N LEU A 144 -15.85 -39.68 0.48
CA LEU A 144 -15.26 -38.74 -0.47
C LEU A 144 -16.34 -37.98 -1.25
N ALA A 145 -17.38 -38.67 -1.71
CA ALA A 145 -18.46 -38.00 -2.43
C ALA A 145 -19.15 -36.95 -1.54
N ALA A 146 -19.43 -37.28 -0.28
CA ALA A 146 -20.04 -36.36 0.67
C ALA A 146 -19.11 -35.17 0.97
N LEU A 147 -17.80 -35.44 1.14
CA LEU A 147 -16.80 -34.38 1.37
C LEU A 147 -16.73 -33.42 0.18
N LEU A 148 -16.64 -33.93 -1.05
CA LEU A 148 -16.55 -33.09 -2.26
C LEU A 148 -17.81 -32.29 -2.55
N ILE A 149 -19.00 -32.86 -2.28
CA ILE A 149 -20.28 -32.13 -2.36
C ILE A 149 -20.26 -30.97 -1.34
N GLY A 150 -19.92 -31.26 -0.07
CA GLY A 150 -19.80 -30.23 0.97
C GLY A 150 -18.80 -29.15 0.62
N PHE A 151 -17.65 -29.53 0.04
CA PHE A 151 -16.63 -28.60 -0.45
C PHE A 151 -17.18 -27.65 -1.53
N ALA A 152 -17.95 -28.18 -2.49
CA ALA A 152 -18.52 -27.39 -3.58
C ALA A 152 -19.73 -26.54 -3.17
N GLU A 153 -20.43 -26.94 -2.11
CA GLU A 153 -21.59 -26.22 -1.56
C GLU A 153 -21.18 -25.19 -0.48
N GLN A 154 -19.88 -25.16 -0.12
CA GLN A 154 -19.38 -24.22 0.88
C GLN A 154 -19.69 -22.78 0.44
N LYS A 155 -20.62 -22.15 1.14
CA LYS A 155 -20.96 -20.74 0.91
C LYS A 155 -19.96 -19.85 1.66
N PRO A 156 -19.42 -18.84 1.00
CA PRO A 156 -18.65 -17.82 1.68
C PRO A 156 -19.51 -17.15 2.76
N GLN A 157 -18.96 -16.99 3.96
CA GLN A 157 -19.63 -16.23 5.01
C GLN A 157 -19.44 -14.73 4.77
N PRO A 158 -20.48 -13.90 4.92
CA PRO A 158 -20.32 -12.44 4.88
C PRO A 158 -19.27 -11.99 5.90
N ILE A 159 -18.48 -11.01 5.51
CA ILE A 159 -17.43 -10.44 6.37
C ILE A 159 -17.95 -9.11 6.88
N GLY A 160 -18.32 -9.06 8.16
CA GLY A 160 -18.81 -7.85 8.84
C GLY A 160 -17.76 -7.20 9.74
N SER A 161 -16.54 -7.76 9.84
CA SER A 161 -15.46 -7.20 10.67
C SER A 161 -14.30 -6.70 9.83
N ALA A 162 -13.88 -5.48 10.08
CA ALA A 162 -12.73 -4.84 9.45
C ALA A 162 -11.43 -5.59 9.72
N LEU A 163 -11.21 -6.07 10.94
CA LEU A 163 -10.02 -6.85 11.29
C LEU A 163 -9.98 -8.20 10.55
N GLU A 164 -11.12 -8.86 10.39
CA GLU A 164 -11.21 -10.12 9.66
C GLU A 164 -10.95 -9.90 8.17
N LEU A 165 -11.52 -8.85 7.57
CA LEU A 165 -11.24 -8.48 6.18
C LEU A 165 -9.75 -8.18 5.99
N ALA A 166 -9.17 -7.35 6.86
CA ALA A 166 -7.75 -6.99 6.81
C ALA A 166 -6.85 -8.23 6.91
N ARG A 167 -7.17 -9.16 7.81
CA ARG A 167 -6.44 -10.42 7.98
C ARG A 167 -6.48 -11.31 6.73
N ARG A 168 -7.67 -11.49 6.14
CA ARG A 168 -7.84 -12.32 4.93
C ARG A 168 -7.17 -11.67 3.72
N MET A 169 -7.35 -10.37 3.54
CA MET A 169 -6.66 -9.62 2.48
C MET A 169 -5.15 -9.73 2.61
N ALA A 170 -4.60 -9.51 3.81
CA ALA A 170 -3.16 -9.59 4.06
C ALA A 170 -2.56 -10.96 3.69
N ARG A 171 -3.31 -12.05 3.96
CA ARG A 171 -2.88 -13.41 3.62
C ARG A 171 -2.85 -13.66 2.12
N LEU A 172 -3.90 -13.26 1.38
CA LEU A 172 -3.94 -13.37 -0.08
C LEU A 172 -2.86 -12.48 -0.72
N THR A 173 -2.68 -11.27 -0.21
CA THR A 173 -1.66 -10.33 -0.70
C THR A 173 -0.25 -10.90 -0.54
N ARG A 174 0.05 -11.61 0.56
CA ARG A 174 1.34 -12.30 0.73
C ARG A 174 1.53 -13.41 -0.31
N LEU A 175 0.48 -14.18 -0.62
CA LEU A 175 0.60 -15.19 -1.68
C LEU A 175 0.88 -14.54 -3.04
N VAL A 176 0.24 -13.41 -3.35
CA VAL A 176 0.55 -12.64 -4.57
C VAL A 176 2.02 -12.20 -4.56
N HIS A 177 2.48 -11.61 -3.45
CA HIS A 177 3.89 -11.22 -3.28
C HIS A 177 4.85 -12.40 -3.53
N ASP A 178 4.62 -13.54 -2.88
CA ASP A 178 5.50 -14.71 -2.97
C ASP A 178 5.57 -15.24 -4.42
N VAL A 179 4.44 -15.29 -5.13
CA VAL A 179 4.40 -15.71 -6.53
C VAL A 179 5.11 -14.70 -7.44
N VAL A 180 4.87 -13.41 -7.28
CA VAL A 180 5.52 -12.36 -8.07
C VAL A 180 7.03 -12.36 -7.84
N LEU A 181 7.48 -12.48 -6.59
CA LEU A 181 8.90 -12.55 -6.25
C LEU A 181 9.58 -13.77 -6.86
N ASP A 182 8.93 -14.93 -6.79
CA ASP A 182 9.47 -16.18 -7.38
C ASP A 182 9.61 -16.08 -8.90
N ILE A 183 8.61 -15.52 -9.60
CA ILE A 183 8.63 -15.27 -11.05
C ILE A 183 9.79 -14.33 -11.42
N LEU A 184 9.99 -13.24 -10.67
CA LEU A 184 11.07 -12.29 -10.91
C LEU A 184 12.45 -12.95 -10.70
N ASN A 185 12.63 -13.68 -9.60
CA ASN A 185 13.88 -14.38 -9.29
C ASN A 185 14.24 -15.45 -10.32
N LYS A 186 13.24 -16.16 -10.85
CA LYS A 186 13.42 -17.16 -11.92
C LYS A 186 13.57 -16.54 -13.32
N LYS A 187 13.41 -15.21 -13.44
CA LYS A 187 13.45 -14.45 -14.70
C LYS A 187 12.36 -14.89 -15.71
N GLU A 188 11.27 -15.42 -15.21
CA GLU A 188 10.11 -15.89 -15.99
C GLU A 188 8.96 -14.86 -16.03
N ALA A 189 9.19 -13.65 -15.51
CA ALA A 189 8.22 -12.57 -15.51
C ALA A 189 7.82 -12.17 -16.94
N SER A 190 6.56 -11.78 -17.11
CA SER A 190 6.05 -11.21 -18.35
C SER A 190 6.77 -9.91 -18.74
N ASP A 191 6.63 -9.50 -19.99
CA ASP A 191 7.18 -8.23 -20.46
C ASP A 191 6.51 -7.05 -19.75
N THR A 192 5.23 -7.16 -19.40
CA THR A 192 4.49 -6.16 -18.64
C THR A 192 5.08 -6.00 -17.23
N LEU A 193 5.30 -7.09 -16.50
CA LEU A 193 5.85 -7.05 -15.15
C LEU A 193 7.31 -6.56 -15.13
N LYS A 194 8.14 -7.02 -16.08
CA LYS A 194 9.52 -6.53 -16.27
C LYS A 194 9.57 -5.05 -16.64
N GLY A 195 8.71 -4.64 -17.56
CA GLY A 195 8.60 -3.25 -18.00
C GLY A 195 8.20 -2.32 -16.85
N LEU A 196 7.27 -2.75 -16.01
CA LEU A 196 6.85 -2.00 -14.83
C LEU A 196 8.01 -1.84 -13.82
N LEU A 197 8.71 -2.92 -13.47
CA LEU A 197 9.89 -2.87 -12.59
C LEU A 197 10.96 -1.92 -13.15
N THR A 198 11.23 -2.02 -14.45
CA THR A 198 12.20 -1.14 -15.13
C THR A 198 11.75 0.31 -15.07
N ALA A 199 10.47 0.59 -15.34
CA ALA A 199 9.90 1.93 -15.28
C ALA A 199 10.08 2.57 -13.90
N PHE A 200 9.79 1.82 -12.83
CA PHE A 200 9.99 2.31 -11.46
C PHE A 200 11.46 2.59 -11.14
N ARG A 201 12.38 1.71 -11.57
CA ARG A 201 13.82 1.90 -11.38
C ARG A 201 14.37 3.10 -12.15
N GLU A 202 13.90 3.34 -13.34
CA GLU A 202 14.38 4.44 -14.18
C GLU A 202 13.81 5.81 -13.79
N THR A 203 12.66 5.85 -13.09
CA THR A 203 11.94 7.12 -12.87
C THR A 203 11.75 7.52 -11.41
N ILE A 204 11.60 6.55 -10.49
CA ILE A 204 11.20 6.82 -9.11
C ILE A 204 12.23 6.31 -8.09
N LEU A 205 12.68 5.06 -8.20
CA LEU A 205 13.53 4.42 -7.20
C LEU A 205 14.60 3.52 -7.85
N PRO A 206 15.76 4.08 -8.24
CA PRO A 206 16.81 3.34 -8.92
C PRO A 206 17.36 2.13 -8.15
N SER A 207 17.27 2.14 -6.81
CA SER A 207 17.74 1.06 -5.94
C SER A 207 16.68 -0.02 -5.66
N LEU A 208 15.51 0.02 -6.30
CA LEU A 208 14.39 -0.89 -6.05
C LEU A 208 14.80 -2.35 -6.35
N THR A 209 14.75 -3.19 -5.34
CA THR A 209 15.01 -4.63 -5.47
C THR A 209 13.77 -5.37 -5.98
N GLU A 210 13.94 -6.60 -6.46
CA GLU A 210 12.82 -7.47 -6.87
C GLU A 210 11.86 -7.74 -5.73
N ALA A 211 12.38 -7.93 -4.51
CA ALA A 211 11.56 -8.17 -3.32
C ALA A 211 10.73 -6.94 -2.93
N GLU A 212 11.34 -5.76 -2.90
CA GLU A 212 10.63 -4.51 -2.63
C GLU A 212 9.59 -4.19 -3.71
N PHE A 213 9.90 -4.50 -4.98
CA PHE A 213 8.95 -4.33 -6.06
C PHE A 213 7.77 -5.30 -5.93
N ALA A 214 8.00 -6.58 -5.65
CA ALA A 214 6.94 -7.57 -5.46
C ALA A 214 6.02 -7.17 -4.28
N ASP A 215 6.60 -6.65 -3.20
CA ASP A 215 5.87 -6.12 -2.04
C ASP A 215 4.99 -4.91 -2.43
N MET A 216 5.58 -3.92 -3.08
CA MET A 216 4.88 -2.74 -3.57
C MET A 216 3.74 -3.12 -4.54
N TYR A 217 4.00 -4.04 -5.48
CA TYR A 217 3.06 -4.51 -6.47
C TYR A 217 1.85 -5.20 -5.84
N ALA A 218 2.09 -6.17 -4.94
CA ALA A 218 1.03 -6.91 -4.27
C ALA A 218 0.15 -6.01 -3.40
N GLN A 219 0.75 -5.08 -2.64
CA GLN A 219 0.01 -4.10 -1.86
C GLN A 219 -0.81 -3.16 -2.75
N THR A 220 -0.25 -2.70 -3.86
CA THR A 220 -0.97 -1.81 -4.80
C THR A 220 -2.21 -2.49 -5.36
N LEU A 221 -2.11 -3.76 -5.75
CA LEU A 221 -3.27 -4.54 -6.23
C LEU A 221 -4.33 -4.69 -5.14
N ALA A 222 -3.93 -5.10 -3.93
CA ALA A 222 -4.86 -5.30 -2.83
C ALA A 222 -5.59 -4.01 -2.44
N TYR A 223 -4.85 -2.90 -2.33
CA TYR A 223 -5.44 -1.60 -1.97
C TYR A 223 -6.23 -0.97 -3.09
N GLY A 224 -5.79 -1.13 -4.33
CA GLY A 224 -6.55 -0.66 -5.48
C GLY A 224 -7.92 -1.35 -5.57
N LEU A 225 -7.96 -2.67 -5.33
CA LEU A 225 -9.21 -3.43 -5.24
C LEU A 225 -10.10 -2.97 -4.07
N PHE A 226 -9.50 -2.76 -2.89
CA PHE A 226 -10.23 -2.26 -1.73
C PHE A 226 -10.80 -0.86 -2.00
N ALA A 227 -9.99 0.07 -2.51
CA ALA A 227 -10.42 1.41 -2.85
C ALA A 227 -11.57 1.40 -3.88
N ALA A 228 -11.44 0.59 -4.92
CA ALA A 228 -12.49 0.43 -5.91
C ALA A 228 -13.78 -0.17 -5.32
N ARG A 229 -13.66 -1.09 -4.34
CA ARG A 229 -14.83 -1.71 -3.69
C ARG A 229 -15.57 -0.73 -2.78
N VAL A 230 -14.87 0.18 -2.11
CA VAL A 230 -15.48 1.23 -1.27
C VAL A 230 -16.46 2.08 -2.07
N ASP A 231 -16.08 2.48 -3.29
CA ASP A 231 -16.91 3.33 -4.16
C ASP A 231 -17.91 2.55 -5.03
N PHE A 232 -17.80 1.22 -5.09
CA PHE A 232 -18.61 0.37 -5.96
C PHE A 232 -20.03 0.18 -5.42
N LYS A 233 -21.04 0.57 -6.23
CA LYS A 233 -22.47 0.48 -5.89
C LYS A 233 -23.21 -0.65 -6.63
N GLY A 234 -22.51 -1.49 -7.38
CA GLY A 234 -23.09 -2.60 -8.13
C GLY A 234 -23.40 -3.83 -7.26
N ALA A 235 -24.19 -4.77 -7.80
CA ALA A 235 -24.59 -5.98 -7.09
C ALA A 235 -23.47 -7.02 -6.95
N ARG A 236 -22.53 -7.08 -7.88
CA ARG A 236 -21.40 -8.03 -7.90
C ARG A 236 -20.12 -7.29 -8.23
N PHE A 237 -19.14 -7.37 -7.35
CA PHE A 237 -17.83 -6.75 -7.55
C PHE A 237 -16.86 -7.77 -8.15
N THR A 238 -16.16 -7.36 -9.19
CA THR A 238 -15.15 -8.16 -9.89
C THR A 238 -13.88 -7.34 -10.10
N ARG A 239 -12.78 -8.00 -10.46
CA ARG A 239 -11.53 -7.35 -10.85
C ARG A 239 -11.72 -6.34 -11.98
N GLN A 240 -12.53 -6.67 -12.98
CA GLN A 240 -12.82 -5.78 -14.11
C GLN A 240 -13.62 -4.54 -13.69
N ASP A 241 -14.50 -4.67 -12.70
CA ASP A 241 -15.23 -3.53 -12.13
C ASP A 241 -14.28 -2.60 -11.36
N ALA A 242 -13.30 -3.16 -10.69
CA ALA A 242 -12.32 -2.39 -9.94
C ALA A 242 -11.57 -1.38 -10.84
N ALA A 243 -11.13 -1.78 -12.03
CA ALA A 243 -10.44 -0.88 -12.96
C ALA A 243 -11.27 0.34 -13.37
N ARG A 244 -12.61 0.21 -13.36
CA ARG A 244 -13.56 1.27 -13.72
C ARG A 244 -13.94 2.16 -12.55
N SER A 245 -13.77 1.67 -11.32
CA SER A 245 -14.20 2.33 -10.09
C SER A 245 -13.10 3.14 -9.41
N ILE A 246 -11.86 3.10 -9.93
CA ILE A 246 -10.77 3.95 -9.39
C ILE A 246 -11.06 5.42 -9.68
N PRO A 247 -11.00 6.30 -8.65
CA PRO A 247 -11.29 7.72 -8.80
C PRO A 247 -10.45 8.40 -9.87
N LYS A 248 -11.08 9.27 -10.69
CA LYS A 248 -10.40 10.05 -11.73
C LYS A 248 -9.40 11.06 -11.17
N THR A 249 -9.50 11.37 -9.89
CA THR A 249 -8.57 12.22 -9.14
C THR A 249 -7.16 11.65 -9.04
N ASN A 250 -6.98 10.35 -9.34
CA ASN A 250 -5.68 9.69 -9.41
C ASN A 250 -5.42 9.04 -10.78
N PRO A 251 -4.97 9.80 -11.79
CA PRO A 251 -4.72 9.28 -13.12
C PRO A 251 -3.61 8.22 -13.19
N LEU A 252 -2.59 8.31 -12.34
CA LEU A 252 -1.52 7.30 -12.26
C LEU A 252 -2.11 5.95 -11.82
N LEU A 253 -2.80 5.93 -10.69
CA LEU A 253 -3.39 4.70 -10.16
C LEU A 253 -4.43 4.12 -11.13
N GLN A 254 -5.25 4.97 -11.76
CA GLN A 254 -6.25 4.53 -12.72
C GLN A 254 -5.62 3.83 -13.93
N LYS A 255 -4.61 4.45 -14.56
CA LYS A 255 -3.92 3.87 -15.71
C LYS A 255 -3.11 2.63 -15.32
N LEU A 256 -2.40 2.70 -14.19
CA LEU A 256 -1.65 1.57 -13.67
C LEU A 256 -2.59 0.39 -13.38
N PHE A 257 -3.70 0.66 -12.69
CA PHE A 257 -4.66 -0.37 -12.33
C PHE A 257 -5.36 -0.95 -13.56
N TYR A 258 -5.64 -0.15 -14.57
CA TYR A 258 -6.15 -0.64 -15.86
C TYR A 258 -5.17 -1.61 -16.53
N THR A 259 -3.87 -1.31 -16.50
CA THR A 259 -2.82 -2.21 -17.00
C THR A 259 -2.71 -3.46 -16.13
N LEU A 260 -2.77 -3.32 -14.80
CA LEU A 260 -2.59 -4.41 -13.84
C LEU A 260 -3.81 -5.33 -13.69
N THR A 261 -5.00 -4.91 -14.11
CA THR A 261 -6.24 -5.70 -14.03
C THR A 261 -6.86 -5.98 -15.39
N GLY A 262 -6.22 -5.51 -16.45
CA GLY A 262 -6.62 -5.68 -17.84
C GLY A 262 -6.35 -7.10 -18.38
N PRO A 263 -6.59 -7.31 -19.69
CA PRO A 263 -6.41 -8.61 -20.34
C PRO A 263 -4.99 -9.20 -20.20
N ASP A 264 -3.96 -8.35 -20.12
CA ASP A 264 -2.57 -8.79 -19.94
C ASP A 264 -2.36 -9.57 -18.64
N LEU A 265 -3.20 -9.32 -17.60
CA LEU A 265 -3.17 -10.06 -16.35
C LEU A 265 -3.72 -11.48 -16.49
N ASP A 266 -4.60 -11.76 -17.44
CA ASP A 266 -5.22 -13.09 -17.61
C ASP A 266 -4.17 -14.18 -17.88
N ASP A 267 -3.01 -13.80 -18.39
CA ASP A 267 -1.88 -14.68 -18.62
C ASP A 267 -0.91 -14.81 -17.44
N GLU A 268 -1.08 -14.01 -16.39
CA GLU A 268 -0.18 -14.00 -15.25
C GLU A 268 -0.48 -15.16 -14.27
N PRO A 269 0.55 -15.81 -13.71
CA PRO A 269 0.36 -16.95 -12.81
C PRO A 269 -0.43 -16.64 -11.52
N TYR A 270 -0.48 -15.39 -11.10
CA TYR A 270 -1.16 -14.94 -9.86
C TYR A 270 -2.56 -14.36 -10.11
N VAL A 271 -3.08 -14.38 -11.34
CA VAL A 271 -4.39 -13.77 -11.68
C VAL A 271 -5.54 -14.25 -10.81
N THR A 272 -5.61 -15.55 -10.53
CA THR A 272 -6.69 -16.12 -9.71
C THR A 272 -6.61 -15.69 -8.24
N LEU A 273 -5.41 -15.36 -7.71
CA LEU A 273 -5.29 -14.76 -6.37
C LEU A 273 -5.85 -13.34 -6.33
N ILE A 274 -5.75 -12.61 -7.45
CA ILE A 274 -6.37 -11.29 -7.58
C ILE A 274 -7.89 -11.42 -7.71
N ASP A 275 -8.38 -12.42 -8.45
CA ASP A 275 -9.82 -12.72 -8.50
C ASP A 275 -10.36 -13.15 -7.14
N ASP A 276 -9.58 -13.92 -6.35
CA ASP A 276 -9.94 -14.27 -4.96
C ASP A 276 -9.99 -13.04 -4.04
N LEU A 277 -9.06 -12.08 -4.21
CA LEU A 277 -9.12 -10.80 -3.50
C LEU A 277 -10.40 -10.02 -3.87
N ALA A 278 -10.75 -9.97 -5.14
CA ALA A 278 -11.99 -9.32 -5.58
C ALA A 278 -13.24 -10.05 -5.03
N ALA A 279 -13.24 -11.38 -5.05
CA ALA A 279 -14.33 -12.20 -4.48
C ALA A 279 -14.46 -12.05 -2.96
N LEU A 280 -13.32 -11.94 -2.25
CA LEU A 280 -13.30 -11.64 -0.81
C LEU A 280 -13.95 -10.29 -0.52
N LEU A 281 -13.59 -9.26 -1.29
CA LEU A 281 -14.14 -7.91 -1.17
C LEU A 281 -15.64 -7.86 -1.57
N ALA A 282 -16.06 -8.68 -2.52
CA ALA A 282 -17.47 -8.80 -2.88
C ALA A 282 -18.36 -9.34 -1.74
N GLN A 283 -17.77 -10.13 -0.82
CA GLN A 283 -18.45 -10.71 0.35
C GLN A 283 -18.45 -9.76 1.56
N ALA A 284 -17.65 -8.69 1.50
CA ALA A 284 -17.52 -7.73 2.58
C ALA A 284 -18.73 -6.79 2.64
N ASP A 285 -19.33 -6.70 3.81
CA ASP A 285 -20.29 -5.63 4.10
C ASP A 285 -19.52 -4.34 4.38
N MET A 286 -19.31 -3.55 3.32
CA MET A 286 -18.51 -2.33 3.41
C MET A 286 -19.14 -1.29 4.31
N ALA A 287 -20.47 -1.27 4.43
CA ALA A 287 -21.14 -0.31 5.31
C ALA A 287 -20.86 -0.66 6.78
N GLU A 288 -20.97 -1.94 7.16
CA GLU A 288 -20.67 -2.41 8.52
C GLU A 288 -19.18 -2.25 8.83
N ILE A 289 -18.29 -2.63 7.90
CA ILE A 289 -16.84 -2.52 8.06
C ILE A 289 -16.38 -1.06 8.25
N LEU A 290 -16.91 -0.14 7.47
CA LEU A 290 -16.58 1.28 7.61
C LEU A 290 -17.20 1.88 8.89
N ALA A 291 -18.39 1.42 9.31
CA ALA A 291 -19.04 1.83 10.55
C ALA A 291 -18.27 1.39 11.81
N GLU A 292 -17.63 0.21 11.77
CA GLU A 292 -16.84 -0.30 12.91
C GLU A 292 -15.73 0.68 13.34
N PHE A 293 -15.20 1.47 12.42
CA PHE A 293 -14.16 2.47 12.70
C PHE A 293 -14.69 3.80 13.22
N GLY A 294 -15.98 4.10 13.04
CA GLY A 294 -16.60 5.36 13.50
C GLY A 294 -17.06 5.35 14.96
N THR A 295 -17.16 4.18 15.60
CA THR A 295 -17.73 4.00 16.95
C THR A 295 -16.76 4.23 18.11
N SER A 296 -15.46 4.43 17.83
CA SER A 296 -14.49 4.76 18.89
C SER A 296 -14.58 6.25 19.23
N ASP A 297 -14.45 6.62 20.52
CA ASP A 297 -14.31 8.00 21.02
C ASP A 297 -13.12 8.78 20.39
N ARG A 298 -12.43 8.16 19.46
CA ARG A 298 -11.34 8.70 18.67
C ARG A 298 -11.90 9.05 17.30
N GLN A 299 -11.78 10.30 16.91
CA GLN A 299 -12.06 10.82 15.55
C GLN A 299 -11.09 10.24 14.52
N ASP A 300 -10.93 8.92 14.48
CA ASP A 300 -9.97 8.23 13.66
C ASP A 300 -10.59 7.90 12.28
N ASP A 301 -9.81 8.06 11.25
CA ASP A 301 -10.21 7.85 9.86
C ASP A 301 -10.37 6.34 9.55
N PRO A 302 -11.56 5.87 9.13
CA PRO A 302 -11.83 4.45 8.88
C PRO A 302 -10.86 3.80 7.89
N ILE A 303 -10.47 4.53 6.84
CA ILE A 303 -9.61 4.01 5.77
C ILE A 303 -8.17 3.86 6.24
N VAL A 304 -7.68 4.82 7.02
CA VAL A 304 -6.33 4.75 7.60
C VAL A 304 -6.25 3.61 8.61
N HIS A 305 -7.28 3.45 9.46
CA HIS A 305 -7.35 2.35 10.41
C HIS A 305 -7.37 0.98 9.73
N PHE A 306 -8.14 0.85 8.65
CA PHE A 306 -8.14 -0.37 7.87
C PHE A 306 -6.76 -0.64 7.28
N TYR A 307 -6.10 0.40 6.72
CA TYR A 307 -4.75 0.28 6.18
C TYR A 307 -3.75 -0.18 7.23
N GLU A 308 -3.77 0.42 8.42
CA GLU A 308 -2.90 0.03 9.53
C GLU A 308 -3.15 -1.40 10.01
N SER A 309 -4.43 -1.77 10.14
CA SER A 309 -4.84 -3.13 10.50
C SER A 309 -4.35 -4.15 9.48
N PHE A 310 -4.44 -3.82 8.20
CA PHE A 310 -3.92 -4.65 7.13
C PHE A 310 -2.38 -4.75 7.20
N LEU A 311 -1.65 -3.64 7.32
CA LEU A 311 -0.18 -3.66 7.41
C LEU A 311 0.30 -4.45 8.63
N ALA A 312 -0.36 -4.30 9.78
CA ALA A 312 -0.05 -5.06 10.98
C ALA A 312 -0.23 -6.57 10.77
N GLN A 313 -1.17 -6.97 9.91
CA GLN A 313 -1.40 -8.35 9.54
C GLN A 313 -0.50 -8.79 8.38
N TYR A 314 -0.15 -7.90 7.47
CA TYR A 314 0.64 -8.18 6.27
C TYR A 314 2.13 -8.34 6.57
N ASP A 315 2.77 -7.34 7.16
CA ASP A 315 4.17 -7.39 7.59
C ASP A 315 4.43 -6.48 8.81
N PRO A 316 4.40 -7.05 10.03
CA PRO A 316 4.68 -6.30 11.26
C PRO A 316 6.09 -5.67 11.30
N LYS A 317 7.09 -6.32 10.69
CA LYS A 317 8.49 -5.83 10.68
C LYS A 317 8.66 -4.67 9.71
N LEU A 318 8.01 -4.74 8.54
CA LEU A 318 8.04 -3.66 7.55
C LEU A 318 7.43 -2.38 8.11
N ARG A 319 6.38 -2.52 8.92
CA ARG A 319 5.74 -1.41 9.64
C ARG A 319 6.75 -0.66 10.53
N GLU A 320 7.57 -1.39 11.29
CA GLU A 320 8.60 -0.79 12.15
C GLU A 320 9.74 -0.17 11.33
N GLN A 321 10.25 -0.87 10.32
CA GLN A 321 11.43 -0.44 9.54
C GLN A 321 11.17 0.79 8.68
N ARG A 322 9.96 0.96 8.16
CA ARG A 322 9.59 2.07 7.26
C ARG A 322 9.00 3.27 8.00
N GLY A 323 8.94 3.23 9.33
CA GLY A 323 8.42 4.34 10.13
C GLY A 323 6.96 4.68 9.81
N VAL A 324 6.19 3.70 9.31
CA VAL A 324 4.75 3.84 9.09
C VAL A 324 4.06 3.79 10.45
N TYR A 325 4.31 4.82 11.25
CA TYR A 325 3.63 5.02 12.51
C TYR A 325 2.44 5.94 12.30
N TYR A 326 1.34 5.57 12.92
CA TYR A 326 0.18 6.45 13.06
C TYR A 326 0.63 7.81 13.58
N THR A 327 0.29 8.85 12.84
CA THR A 327 0.50 10.22 13.30
C THR A 327 -0.69 10.61 14.15
N PRO A 328 -0.55 10.78 15.48
CA PRO A 328 -1.68 11.06 16.37
C PRO A 328 -2.43 12.30 15.92
N THR A 329 -3.72 12.17 15.64
CA THR A 329 -4.59 13.27 15.20
C THR A 329 -4.47 14.54 16.04
N PRO A 330 -4.40 14.48 17.40
CA PRO A 330 -4.21 15.70 18.21
C PRO A 330 -2.91 16.44 17.93
N VAL A 331 -1.83 15.72 17.56
CA VAL A 331 -0.54 16.35 17.23
C VAL A 331 -0.62 17.02 15.86
N VAL A 332 -1.27 16.36 14.89
CA VAL A 332 -1.50 16.93 13.55
C VAL A 332 -2.36 18.19 13.66
N ASP A 333 -3.47 18.13 14.40
CA ASP A 333 -4.35 19.26 14.62
C ASP A 333 -3.62 20.45 15.27
N TYR A 334 -2.80 20.17 16.28
CA TYR A 334 -1.95 21.20 16.90
C TYR A 334 -1.01 21.86 15.90
N ILE A 335 -0.30 21.08 15.08
CA ILE A 335 0.62 21.61 14.08
C ILE A 335 -0.13 22.43 13.03
N VAL A 336 -1.23 21.93 12.50
CA VAL A 336 -2.03 22.61 11.47
C VAL A 336 -2.57 23.94 12.00
N ARG A 337 -3.12 23.97 13.22
CA ARG A 337 -3.58 25.22 13.86
C ARG A 337 -2.45 26.18 14.17
N SER A 338 -1.27 25.67 14.56
CA SER A 338 -0.10 26.52 14.83
C SER A 338 0.37 27.19 13.54
N VAL A 339 0.47 26.44 12.44
CA VAL A 339 0.81 26.98 11.11
C VAL A 339 -0.20 28.05 10.69
N ASP A 340 -1.51 27.80 10.87
CA ASP A 340 -2.55 28.77 10.57
C ASP A 340 -2.40 30.07 11.39
N ALA A 341 -2.08 29.95 12.67
CA ALA A 341 -1.85 31.11 13.54
C ALA A 341 -0.60 31.91 13.13
N LEU A 342 0.49 31.20 12.77
CA LEU A 342 1.72 31.85 12.30
C LEU A 342 1.52 32.58 10.97
N LEU A 343 0.79 31.98 10.03
CA LEU A 343 0.46 32.63 8.75
C LEU A 343 -0.31 33.94 8.97
N LYS A 344 -1.23 33.96 9.93
CA LYS A 344 -1.99 35.19 10.29
C LYS A 344 -1.11 36.22 10.97
N ARG A 345 -0.32 35.80 11.96
CA ARG A 345 0.47 36.71 12.80
C ARG A 345 1.69 37.27 12.09
N ASP A 346 2.46 36.40 11.43
CA ASP A 346 3.81 36.75 10.95
C ASP A 346 3.85 37.02 9.45
N PHE A 347 2.94 36.42 8.68
CA PHE A 347 2.87 36.60 7.23
C PHE A 347 1.73 37.54 6.79
N GLY A 348 0.89 38.01 7.71
CA GLY A 348 -0.21 38.93 7.42
C GLY A 348 -1.32 38.33 6.54
N LEU A 349 -1.42 36.99 6.49
CA LEU A 349 -2.46 36.30 5.75
C LEU A 349 -3.71 36.18 6.64
N ALA A 350 -4.65 37.11 6.51
CA ALA A 350 -5.83 37.21 7.41
C ALA A 350 -6.60 35.89 7.53
N ASP A 351 -6.72 35.12 6.43
CA ASP A 351 -7.42 33.85 6.39
C ASP A 351 -6.52 32.65 6.73
N GLY A 352 -5.23 32.89 7.00
CA GLY A 352 -4.26 31.85 7.34
C GLY A 352 -4.15 30.79 6.23
N LEU A 353 -4.39 29.51 6.58
CA LEU A 353 -4.40 28.41 5.62
C LEU A 353 -5.48 28.53 4.53
N GLY A 354 -6.50 29.34 4.75
CA GLY A 354 -7.58 29.62 3.79
C GLY A 354 -7.27 30.74 2.80
N ASP A 355 -6.05 31.28 2.75
CA ASP A 355 -5.68 32.38 1.86
C ASP A 355 -5.98 32.09 0.40
N THR A 356 -6.63 33.04 -0.30
CA THR A 356 -7.00 32.96 -1.72
C THR A 356 -6.17 33.84 -2.62
N GLY A 357 -5.15 34.51 -2.06
CA GLY A 357 -4.23 35.33 -2.85
C GLY A 357 -3.47 34.52 -3.88
N LYS A 358 -3.06 35.16 -4.96
CA LYS A 358 -2.30 34.54 -6.04
C LYS A 358 -0.93 35.16 -6.20
N THR A 359 -0.02 34.39 -6.75
CA THR A 359 1.33 34.83 -7.14
C THR A 359 1.72 34.22 -8.47
N THR A 360 2.71 34.81 -9.12
CA THR A 360 3.29 34.31 -10.38
C THR A 360 4.74 33.89 -10.17
N PHE A 361 5.13 32.81 -10.83
CA PHE A 361 6.51 32.34 -10.84
C PHE A 361 6.89 31.81 -12.22
N THR A 362 8.18 31.63 -12.44
CA THR A 362 8.70 31.11 -13.71
C THR A 362 9.02 29.63 -13.56
N THR A 363 8.41 28.80 -14.40
CA THR A 363 8.66 27.35 -14.48
C THR A 363 8.91 26.93 -15.93
N SER A 364 9.11 25.65 -16.17
CA SER A 364 9.26 25.08 -17.51
C SER A 364 7.97 24.40 -17.97
N ASP A 365 7.55 24.61 -19.22
CA ASP A 365 6.47 23.85 -19.85
C ASP A 365 6.93 22.42 -20.22
N ASP A 366 6.04 21.63 -20.84
CA ASP A 366 6.34 20.25 -21.26
C ASP A 366 7.42 20.16 -22.35
N ARG A 367 7.70 21.25 -23.03
CA ARG A 367 8.75 21.38 -24.06
C ARG A 367 10.04 21.96 -23.52
N GLY A 368 10.10 22.29 -22.22
CA GLY A 368 11.25 22.90 -21.56
C GLY A 368 11.37 24.41 -21.72
N HIS A 369 10.36 25.09 -22.30
CA HIS A 369 10.38 26.55 -22.41
C HIS A 369 10.00 27.18 -21.08
N ARG A 370 10.67 28.30 -20.74
CA ARG A 370 10.37 29.06 -19.52
C ARG A 370 9.05 29.83 -19.72
N VAL A 371 8.10 29.59 -18.84
CA VAL A 371 6.75 30.20 -18.86
C VAL A 371 6.42 30.79 -17.51
N GLN A 372 5.66 31.89 -17.52
CA GLN A 372 5.05 32.43 -16.30
C GLN A 372 3.80 31.63 -15.97
N LYS A 373 3.68 31.20 -14.71
CA LYS A 373 2.52 30.49 -14.19
C LYS A 373 1.94 31.20 -12.98
N GLU A 374 0.63 31.38 -12.94
CA GLU A 374 -0.08 31.87 -11.76
C GLU A 374 -0.51 30.68 -10.90
N VAL A 375 -0.30 30.81 -9.59
CA VAL A 375 -0.68 29.81 -8.57
C VAL A 375 -1.21 30.51 -7.33
N PRO A 376 -1.87 29.80 -6.39
CA PRO A 376 -2.12 30.32 -5.06
C PRO A 376 -0.83 30.83 -4.42
N ARG A 377 -0.91 31.99 -3.75
CA ARG A 377 0.24 32.56 -3.04
C ARG A 377 0.74 31.64 -1.93
N LEU A 378 -0.17 30.95 -1.25
CA LEU A 378 0.13 29.99 -0.23
C LEU A 378 0.11 28.58 -0.84
N LEU A 379 1.31 28.00 -1.06
CA LEU A 379 1.49 26.61 -1.43
C LEU A 379 1.96 25.82 -0.22
N ILE A 380 1.27 24.71 0.06
CA ILE A 380 1.49 23.85 1.22
C ILE A 380 1.94 22.48 0.73
N MET A 381 3.04 21.98 1.27
CA MET A 381 3.64 20.70 0.88
C MET A 381 3.78 19.77 2.08
N ASP A 382 3.27 18.56 1.94
CA ASP A 382 3.65 17.43 2.79
C ASP A 382 4.66 16.55 2.02
N PRO A 383 5.95 16.57 2.40
CA PRO A 383 6.99 15.88 1.64
C PRO A 383 7.06 14.37 1.92
N ALA A 384 6.29 13.87 2.87
CA ALA A 384 6.15 12.46 3.24
C ALA A 384 4.69 12.17 3.61
N THR A 385 3.83 12.32 2.61
CA THR A 385 2.38 12.42 2.77
C THR A 385 1.77 11.21 3.50
N GLY A 386 2.36 10.04 3.35
CA GLY A 386 1.81 8.81 3.90
C GLY A 386 0.39 8.59 3.41
N THR A 387 -0.52 8.33 4.33
CA THR A 387 -1.96 8.18 4.06
C THR A 387 -2.72 9.51 3.99
N GLY A 388 -2.02 10.64 3.90
CA GLY A 388 -2.63 11.96 3.70
C GLY A 388 -3.17 12.63 4.96
N THR A 389 -2.66 12.31 6.15
CA THR A 389 -3.21 12.81 7.43
C THR A 389 -3.12 14.32 7.57
N PHE A 390 -2.00 14.95 7.21
CA PHE A 390 -1.86 16.41 7.26
C PHE A 390 -2.75 17.13 6.23
N PRO A 391 -2.74 16.79 4.94
CA PRO A 391 -3.67 17.38 3.97
C PRO A 391 -5.14 17.22 4.39
N PHE A 392 -5.52 16.05 4.89
CA PHE A 392 -6.86 15.77 5.39
C PHE A 392 -7.28 16.72 6.53
N GLN A 393 -6.40 16.91 7.52
CA GLN A 393 -6.69 17.80 8.64
C GLN A 393 -6.79 19.27 8.21
N ILE A 394 -6.00 19.70 7.21
CA ILE A 394 -6.13 21.04 6.62
C ILE A 394 -7.50 21.19 5.95
N ILE A 395 -7.92 20.23 5.15
CA ILE A 395 -9.24 20.24 4.48
C ILE A 395 -10.35 20.34 5.52
N ARG A 396 -10.32 19.53 6.58
CA ARG A 396 -11.31 19.56 7.67
C ARG A 396 -11.36 20.90 8.36
N LEU A 397 -10.21 21.44 8.77
CA LEU A 397 -10.14 22.75 9.42
C LEU A 397 -10.77 23.85 8.56
N LEU A 398 -10.51 23.84 7.26
CA LEU A 398 -11.06 24.84 6.35
C LEU A 398 -12.56 24.61 6.11
N ARG A 399 -13.00 23.38 5.90
CA ARG A 399 -14.41 23.04 5.72
C ARG A 399 -15.23 23.47 6.93
N ASP A 400 -14.75 23.17 8.14
CA ASP A 400 -15.43 23.53 9.39
C ASP A 400 -15.55 25.06 9.54
N ARG A 401 -14.54 25.83 9.09
CA ARG A 401 -14.62 27.30 9.04
C ARG A 401 -15.67 27.78 8.05
N PHE A 402 -15.73 27.20 6.86
CA PHE A 402 -16.75 27.55 5.87
C PHE A 402 -18.15 27.21 6.39
N ALA A 403 -18.33 26.04 6.98
CA ALA A 403 -19.61 25.61 7.56
C ALA A 403 -20.10 26.55 8.69
N ALA A 404 -19.17 27.04 9.52
CA ALA A 404 -19.47 27.98 10.61
C ALA A 404 -19.68 29.44 10.11
N SER A 405 -19.42 29.76 8.86
CA SER A 405 -19.50 31.10 8.29
C SER A 405 -20.74 31.32 7.46
N ALA A 406 -21.07 32.61 7.17
CA ALA A 406 -22.10 32.95 6.19
C ALA A 406 -21.79 32.49 4.75
N ASN A 407 -20.58 32.00 4.50
CA ASN A 407 -20.09 31.60 3.18
C ASN A 407 -20.10 30.09 2.98
N ALA A 408 -20.81 29.29 3.78
CA ALA A 408 -20.85 27.83 3.69
C ALA A 408 -21.10 27.32 2.26
N GLY A 409 -22.01 27.92 1.51
CA GLY A 409 -22.32 27.58 0.11
C GLY A 409 -21.18 27.85 -0.89
N GLN A 410 -20.13 28.57 -0.52
CA GLN A 410 -18.99 28.85 -1.38
C GLN A 410 -17.90 27.77 -1.30
N TRP A 411 -18.00 26.81 -0.36
CA TRP A 411 -17.03 25.75 -0.18
C TRP A 411 -16.70 24.99 -1.49
N PRO A 412 -17.66 24.54 -2.32
CA PRO A 412 -17.34 23.84 -3.56
C PRO A 412 -16.57 24.70 -4.58
N ALA A 413 -16.83 26.00 -4.64
CA ALA A 413 -16.08 26.92 -5.50
C ALA A 413 -14.64 27.12 -4.98
N TYR A 414 -14.51 27.35 -3.65
CA TYR A 414 -13.21 27.50 -3.00
C TYR A 414 -12.33 26.27 -3.20
N VAL A 415 -12.86 25.06 -3.06
CA VAL A 415 -12.11 23.82 -3.29
C VAL A 415 -11.58 23.77 -4.71
N ARG A 416 -12.44 23.98 -5.72
CA ARG A 416 -12.04 23.91 -7.14
C ARG A 416 -11.06 25.00 -7.58
N GLU A 417 -11.22 26.21 -7.06
CA GLU A 417 -10.46 27.37 -7.53
C GLU A 417 -9.17 27.61 -6.74
N HIS A 418 -9.10 27.12 -5.49
CA HIS A 418 -7.98 27.43 -4.60
C HIS A 418 -7.41 26.19 -3.91
N LEU A 419 -8.19 25.43 -3.16
CA LEU A 419 -7.68 24.43 -2.24
C LEU A 419 -6.89 23.31 -2.93
N ILE A 420 -7.46 22.72 -3.98
CA ILE A 420 -6.79 21.62 -4.72
C ILE A 420 -5.52 22.09 -5.44
N HIS A 421 -5.36 23.38 -5.68
CA HIS A 421 -4.18 23.99 -6.29
C HIS A 421 -3.16 24.47 -5.26
N ALA A 422 -3.53 24.52 -3.97
CA ALA A 422 -2.67 24.95 -2.86
C ALA A 422 -2.01 23.79 -2.13
N LEU A 423 -2.66 22.61 -2.07
CA LEU A 423 -2.18 21.45 -1.34
C LEU A 423 -1.38 20.51 -2.23
N TYR A 424 -0.16 20.21 -1.81
CA TYR A 424 0.77 19.29 -2.48
C TYR A 424 1.24 18.21 -1.52
N GLY A 425 1.51 17.04 -2.06
CA GLY A 425 2.07 15.94 -1.32
C GLY A 425 3.03 15.09 -2.15
N PHE A 426 4.08 14.56 -1.52
CA PHE A 426 4.98 13.59 -2.10
C PHE A 426 4.95 12.30 -1.28
N GLU A 427 4.82 11.18 -1.96
CA GLU A 427 4.84 9.87 -1.35
C GLU A 427 5.69 8.91 -2.20
N LEU A 428 6.52 8.11 -1.53
CA LEU A 428 7.40 7.14 -2.19
C LEU A 428 6.70 5.81 -2.45
N MET A 429 5.77 5.44 -1.59
CA MET A 429 5.13 4.14 -1.56
C MET A 429 3.76 4.17 -2.25
N MET A 430 3.53 3.23 -3.17
CA MET A 430 2.28 3.17 -3.93
C MET A 430 1.02 2.98 -3.07
N ALA A 431 1.09 2.13 -2.03
CA ALA A 431 -0.08 1.86 -1.20
C ALA A 431 -0.51 3.08 -0.37
N PRO A 432 0.35 3.74 0.42
CA PRO A 432 0.00 5.00 1.08
C PRO A 432 -0.46 6.10 0.11
N TYR A 433 0.21 6.22 -1.05
CA TYR A 433 -0.18 7.13 -2.11
C TYR A 433 -1.63 6.89 -2.58
N ALA A 434 -2.01 5.63 -2.81
CA ALA A 434 -3.37 5.27 -3.20
C ALA A 434 -4.39 5.58 -2.09
N VAL A 435 -4.03 5.28 -0.84
CA VAL A 435 -4.85 5.57 0.34
C VAL A 435 -5.05 7.08 0.52
N ALA A 436 -4.00 7.88 0.38
CA ALA A 436 -4.10 9.34 0.47
C ALA A 436 -5.07 9.90 -0.58
N HIS A 437 -4.95 9.49 -1.84
CA HIS A 437 -5.88 9.91 -2.89
C HIS A 437 -7.32 9.51 -2.59
N LEU A 438 -7.56 8.27 -2.19
CA LEU A 438 -8.90 7.79 -1.84
C LEU A 438 -9.50 8.62 -0.70
N LYS A 439 -8.76 8.76 0.41
CA LYS A 439 -9.17 9.50 1.60
C LYS A 439 -9.52 10.96 1.30
N LEU A 440 -8.62 11.65 0.60
CA LEU A 440 -8.83 13.07 0.27
C LEU A 440 -9.97 13.26 -0.73
N SER A 441 -10.13 12.34 -1.69
CA SER A 441 -11.27 12.37 -2.61
C SER A 441 -12.59 12.14 -1.88
N MET A 442 -12.66 11.15 -0.98
CA MET A 442 -13.86 10.91 -0.19
C MET A 442 -14.24 12.11 0.67
N GLU A 443 -13.26 12.74 1.32
CA GLU A 443 -13.48 13.93 2.15
C GLU A 443 -14.01 15.12 1.34
N LEU A 444 -13.49 15.33 0.13
CA LEU A 444 -13.88 16.43 -0.74
C LEU A 444 -15.17 16.15 -1.53
N GLU A 445 -15.39 14.92 -1.97
CA GLU A 445 -16.58 14.52 -2.76
C GLU A 445 -17.79 14.17 -1.87
N GLY A 446 -17.62 14.20 -0.55
CA GLY A 446 -18.72 14.00 0.38
C GLY A 446 -19.30 12.58 0.35
N LEU A 447 -18.45 11.54 0.16
CA LEU A 447 -18.91 10.17 0.22
C LEU A 447 -19.40 9.80 1.63
N ASP A 448 -20.40 8.91 1.70
CA ASP A 448 -21.06 8.56 2.96
C ASP A 448 -20.05 8.08 4.02
N MET A 449 -20.03 8.77 5.16
CA MET A 449 -19.29 8.35 6.34
C MET A 449 -20.26 7.63 7.30
N PRO A 450 -19.83 6.53 7.93
CA PRO A 450 -20.74 5.61 8.61
C PRO A 450 -21.56 6.18 9.78
N ASP A 451 -21.04 7.21 10.49
CA ASP A 451 -21.63 7.71 11.75
C ASP A 451 -22.33 9.05 11.62
N GLU A 452 -22.66 9.47 10.41
CA GLU A 452 -23.35 10.73 10.21
C GLU A 452 -24.85 10.59 10.45
N THR A 453 -25.40 11.58 11.17
CA THR A 453 -26.86 11.74 11.20
C THR A 453 -27.39 12.04 9.78
N PRO A 454 -28.68 11.76 9.50
CA PRO A 454 -29.26 12.11 8.21
C PRO A 454 -29.04 13.58 7.84
N GLU A 455 -29.13 14.50 8.81
CA GLU A 455 -28.91 15.94 8.61
C GLU A 455 -27.44 16.25 8.27
N GLN A 456 -26.49 15.60 8.94
CA GLN A 456 -25.05 15.76 8.65
C GLN A 456 -24.71 15.23 7.27
N ARG A 457 -25.31 14.10 6.88
CA ARG A 457 -25.15 13.50 5.54
C ARG A 457 -25.70 14.43 4.45
N GLU A 458 -26.91 14.98 4.64
CA GLU A 458 -27.53 15.91 3.70
C GLU A 458 -26.67 17.18 3.55
N GLN A 459 -26.22 17.76 4.66
CA GLN A 459 -25.35 18.94 4.66
C GLN A 459 -24.01 18.68 3.96
N ARG A 460 -23.40 17.50 4.14
CA ARG A 460 -22.18 17.13 3.47
C ARG A 460 -22.37 16.86 1.98
N GLN A 461 -23.48 16.23 1.59
CA GLN A 461 -23.83 16.02 0.19
C GLN A 461 -24.07 17.33 -0.54
N GLU A 462 -24.66 18.33 0.12
CA GLU A 462 -24.81 19.69 -0.42
C GLU A 462 -23.45 20.38 -0.63
N GLN A 463 -22.45 20.05 0.19
CA GLN A 463 -21.08 20.57 0.12
C GLN A 463 -20.16 19.74 -0.78
N ALA A 464 -20.64 18.62 -1.31
CA ALA A 464 -19.85 17.72 -2.15
C ALA A 464 -19.29 18.42 -3.38
N VAL A 465 -18.00 18.23 -3.62
CA VAL A 465 -17.28 18.79 -4.76
C VAL A 465 -17.02 17.69 -5.76
N LYS A 466 -17.65 17.73 -6.93
CA LYS A 466 -17.23 16.85 -8.04
C LYS A 466 -15.87 17.30 -8.53
N LEU A 467 -14.84 16.58 -8.14
CA LEU A 467 -13.47 16.82 -8.57
C LEU A 467 -13.30 16.27 -9.99
N GLY A 468 -13.19 17.17 -10.97
CA GLY A 468 -12.85 16.84 -12.37
C GLY A 468 -11.34 16.76 -12.61
N GLU A 469 -10.53 17.16 -11.64
CA GLU A 469 -9.08 17.30 -11.72
C GLU A 469 -8.36 16.39 -10.71
N ARG A 470 -7.08 16.11 -10.98
CA ARG A 470 -6.24 15.33 -10.06
C ARG A 470 -5.93 16.12 -8.79
N LEU A 471 -5.80 15.41 -7.68
CA LEU A 471 -5.17 15.95 -6.48
C LEU A 471 -3.65 16.04 -6.70
N ASN A 472 -3.02 17.08 -6.15
CA ASN A 472 -1.57 17.31 -6.28
C ASN A 472 -0.75 16.45 -5.31
N ILE A 473 -1.10 15.18 -5.19
CA ILE A 473 -0.28 14.18 -4.51
C ILE A 473 0.47 13.40 -5.59
N TYR A 474 1.79 13.27 -5.45
CA TYR A 474 2.67 12.69 -6.46
C TYR A 474 3.47 11.53 -5.90
N LEU A 475 3.58 10.48 -6.71
CA LEU A 475 4.45 9.36 -6.39
C LEU A 475 5.88 9.71 -6.77
N THR A 476 6.73 9.95 -5.79
CA THR A 476 8.12 10.38 -6.00
C THR A 476 8.96 10.24 -4.73
N ASN A 477 10.27 10.09 -4.91
CA ASN A 477 11.21 10.24 -3.81
C ASN A 477 11.51 11.74 -3.57
N THR A 478 11.06 12.30 -2.47
CA THR A 478 11.27 13.71 -2.10
C THR A 478 12.75 14.10 -2.09
N LEU A 479 13.62 13.19 -1.68
CA LEU A 479 15.04 13.42 -1.46
C LEU A 479 15.90 13.29 -2.73
N ASP A 480 15.30 12.99 -3.87
CA ASP A 480 16.01 12.96 -5.15
C ASP A 480 16.23 14.35 -5.73
N ASP A 481 17.28 14.45 -6.56
CA ASP A 481 17.67 15.67 -7.25
C ASP A 481 16.52 16.20 -8.14
N PRO A 482 15.97 17.40 -7.85
CA PRO A 482 14.94 18.00 -8.68
C PRO A 482 15.40 18.36 -10.10
N GLY A 483 16.71 18.48 -10.32
CA GLY A 483 17.33 18.75 -11.63
C GLY A 483 17.67 17.49 -12.42
N HIS A 484 17.37 16.30 -11.91
CA HIS A 484 17.64 15.06 -12.63
C HIS A 484 16.74 14.93 -13.86
N GLU A 485 17.36 14.72 -15.03
CA GLU A 485 16.59 14.44 -16.27
C GLU A 485 15.87 13.10 -16.12
N THR A 486 14.56 13.15 -15.90
CA THR A 486 13.74 11.96 -15.85
C THR A 486 13.66 11.33 -17.24
N VAL A 487 13.95 10.04 -17.34
CA VAL A 487 13.78 9.28 -18.57
C VAL A 487 12.31 9.31 -18.96
N ARG A 488 12.00 9.83 -20.16
CA ARG A 488 10.63 9.84 -20.67
C ARG A 488 10.31 8.48 -21.27
N LEU A 489 9.54 7.70 -20.55
CA LEU A 489 9.01 6.42 -21.00
C LEU A 489 7.92 6.62 -22.07
N ARG A 490 7.69 5.59 -22.90
CA ARG A 490 6.62 5.55 -23.89
C ARG A 490 5.71 4.36 -23.65
N GLY A 491 4.50 4.41 -24.21
CA GLY A 491 3.52 3.32 -24.11
C GLY A 491 2.84 3.24 -22.74
N PRO A 492 2.52 2.05 -22.22
CA PRO A 492 1.67 1.89 -21.03
C PRO A 492 2.29 2.49 -19.76
N PHE A 493 3.63 2.56 -19.68
CA PHE A 493 4.35 3.06 -18.50
C PHE A 493 4.69 4.56 -18.57
N GLN A 494 4.30 5.27 -19.63
CA GLN A 494 4.51 6.71 -19.77
C GLN A 494 3.97 7.49 -18.56
N VAL A 495 2.85 7.07 -18.00
CA VAL A 495 2.22 7.72 -16.84
C VAL A 495 3.15 7.80 -15.62
N ILE A 496 4.07 6.83 -15.44
CA ILE A 496 5.04 6.82 -14.33
C ILE A 496 6.10 7.91 -14.55
N SER A 497 6.59 8.03 -15.77
CA SER A 497 7.55 9.10 -16.10
C SER A 497 6.91 10.49 -16.09
N ASP A 498 5.65 10.62 -16.53
CA ASP A 498 4.92 11.89 -16.45
C ASP A 498 4.73 12.33 -14.99
N GLU A 499 4.44 11.38 -14.09
CA GLU A 499 4.36 11.61 -12.64
C GLU A 499 5.67 12.15 -12.07
N ALA A 500 6.79 11.51 -12.39
CA ALA A 500 8.12 11.91 -11.94
C ALA A 500 8.53 13.29 -12.49
N VAL A 501 8.21 13.59 -13.75
CA VAL A 501 8.49 14.91 -14.38
C VAL A 501 7.69 16.01 -13.68
N LEU A 502 6.40 15.78 -13.39
CA LEU A 502 5.57 16.76 -12.68
C LEU A 502 6.10 17.00 -11.27
N ALA A 503 6.41 15.94 -10.52
CA ALA A 503 6.98 16.05 -9.19
C ALA A 503 8.33 16.80 -9.21
N GLY A 504 9.19 16.53 -10.18
CA GLY A 504 10.48 17.23 -10.37
C GLY A 504 10.32 18.75 -10.53
N ARG A 505 9.35 19.17 -11.35
CA ARG A 505 9.04 20.61 -11.53
C ARG A 505 8.55 21.26 -10.23
N ILE A 506 7.70 20.57 -9.47
CA ILE A 506 7.20 21.08 -8.20
C ILE A 506 8.35 21.25 -7.21
N LYS A 507 9.23 20.26 -7.13
CA LYS A 507 10.44 20.32 -6.29
C LYS A 507 11.34 21.50 -6.66
N ALA A 508 11.56 21.72 -7.96
CA ALA A 508 12.50 22.72 -8.46
C ALA A 508 11.95 24.14 -8.39
N ASP A 509 10.76 24.36 -8.94
CA ASP A 509 10.31 25.68 -9.37
C ASP A 509 9.21 26.29 -8.48
N TYR A 510 8.32 25.45 -7.89
CA TYR A 510 7.13 25.97 -7.22
C TYR A 510 7.46 26.71 -5.91
N PRO A 511 6.88 27.90 -5.66
CA PRO A 511 7.16 28.69 -4.47
C PRO A 511 6.44 28.13 -3.23
N ILE A 512 6.87 26.97 -2.76
CA ILE A 512 6.31 26.32 -1.57
C ILE A 512 6.62 27.17 -0.34
N MET A 513 5.56 27.64 0.32
CA MET A 513 5.65 28.52 1.49
C MET A 513 5.53 27.75 2.81
N VAL A 514 4.75 26.69 2.85
CA VAL A 514 4.58 25.83 4.03
C VAL A 514 5.02 24.43 3.71
N VAL A 515 5.92 23.88 4.52
CA VAL A 515 6.31 22.47 4.50
C VAL A 515 5.96 21.87 5.85
N LEU A 516 5.05 20.90 5.87
CA LEU A 516 4.60 20.24 7.10
C LEU A 516 4.47 18.74 6.89
N GLY A 517 4.61 17.94 7.96
CA GLY A 517 4.51 16.50 7.82
C GLY A 517 5.12 15.72 8.98
N ASN A 518 5.09 14.39 8.85
CA ASN A 518 5.78 13.45 9.73
C ASN A 518 6.76 12.61 8.89
N PRO A 519 7.95 13.14 8.55
CA PRO A 519 8.90 12.43 7.72
C PRO A 519 9.42 11.15 8.40
N PRO A 520 9.81 10.11 7.63
CA PRO A 520 10.32 8.86 8.19
C PRO A 520 11.63 9.06 8.94
N TYR A 521 11.84 8.25 9.98
CA TYR A 521 13.07 8.17 10.76
C TYR A 521 13.46 6.71 10.94
N SER A 522 14.55 6.30 10.30
CA SER A 522 14.93 4.90 10.19
C SER A 522 16.31 4.56 10.78
N GLY A 523 17.08 5.56 11.20
CA GLY A 523 18.46 5.35 11.65
C GLY A 523 19.45 4.88 10.56
N HIS A 524 18.95 4.27 9.48
CA HIS A 524 19.74 3.78 8.35
C HIS A 524 19.05 4.12 7.04
N SER A 525 19.35 5.30 6.49
CA SER A 525 18.76 5.79 5.25
C SER A 525 19.17 4.96 4.03
N ALA A 526 18.20 4.57 3.21
CA ALA A 526 18.41 4.05 1.87
C ALA A 526 18.66 5.17 0.84
N ASN A 527 18.34 6.42 1.17
CA ASN A 527 18.50 7.60 0.32
C ASN A 527 19.96 8.07 0.30
N LYS A 528 20.77 7.54 -0.61
CA LYS A 528 22.21 7.84 -0.75
C LYS A 528 22.52 8.74 -1.95
N GLY A 529 21.54 9.51 -2.42
CA GLY A 529 21.69 10.41 -3.56
C GLY A 529 22.76 11.48 -3.34
N GLN A 530 23.61 11.72 -4.36
CA GLN A 530 24.69 12.69 -4.30
C GLN A 530 24.18 14.12 -4.05
N TRP A 531 23.04 14.49 -4.64
CA TRP A 531 22.45 15.81 -4.47
C TRP A 531 22.11 16.10 -3.01
N MET A 532 21.48 15.14 -2.31
CA MET A 532 21.12 15.30 -0.89
C MET A 532 22.37 15.35 -0.01
N ASP A 533 23.41 14.56 -0.31
CA ASP A 533 24.69 14.62 0.40
C ASP A 533 25.39 15.98 0.21
N ASP A 534 25.35 16.51 -1.01
CA ASP A 534 25.86 17.85 -1.32
C ASP A 534 25.07 18.94 -0.58
N LEU A 535 23.74 18.79 -0.50
CA LEU A 535 22.86 19.71 0.20
C LEU A 535 23.14 19.74 1.71
N LEU A 536 23.35 18.58 2.33
CA LEU A 536 23.75 18.45 3.75
C LEU A 536 25.11 19.09 4.04
N LYS A 537 26.06 19.00 3.10
CA LYS A 537 27.41 19.53 3.23
C LYS A 537 27.59 20.96 2.71
N GLY A 538 26.51 21.57 2.24
CA GLY A 538 26.58 22.91 1.63
C GLY A 538 27.46 22.96 0.37
N THR A 539 27.55 21.84 -0.37
CA THR A 539 28.43 21.71 -1.53
C THR A 539 27.68 22.09 -2.81
N VAL A 540 28.32 22.88 -3.67
CA VAL A 540 27.81 23.17 -5.02
C VAL A 540 28.64 22.42 -6.04
N ARG A 541 27.97 21.80 -7.03
CA ARG A 541 28.66 21.17 -8.18
C ARG A 541 28.39 21.94 -9.46
N MET A 542 29.41 22.06 -10.27
CA MET A 542 29.31 22.58 -11.65
C MET A 542 29.90 21.54 -12.61
N LYS A 543 29.08 21.10 -13.59
CA LYS A 543 29.47 20.06 -14.56
C LYS A 543 30.03 18.80 -13.86
N GLY A 544 29.37 18.33 -12.78
CA GLY A 544 29.74 17.16 -12.01
C GLY A 544 30.95 17.33 -11.05
N LYS A 545 31.67 18.48 -11.07
CA LYS A 545 32.79 18.74 -10.17
C LYS A 545 32.41 19.69 -9.05
N VAL A 546 32.95 19.47 -7.85
CA VAL A 546 32.73 20.35 -6.69
C VAL A 546 33.31 21.73 -6.99
N ASP A 547 32.46 22.75 -6.91
CA ASP A 547 32.88 24.14 -6.94
C ASP A 547 33.27 24.59 -5.53
N LYS A 548 34.57 24.66 -5.26
CA LYS A 548 35.09 25.07 -3.95
C LYS A 548 34.85 26.55 -3.61
N ALA A 549 34.55 27.37 -4.61
CA ALA A 549 34.30 28.79 -4.43
C ALA A 549 32.85 29.13 -4.08
N ARG A 550 31.92 28.17 -4.32
CA ARG A 550 30.49 28.33 -4.05
C ARG A 550 30.04 27.37 -2.96
N ARG A 551 29.23 27.85 -2.07
CA ARG A 551 28.58 27.08 -1.03
C ARG A 551 27.07 27.36 -1.05
N THR A 552 26.25 26.36 -0.84
CA THR A 552 24.84 26.59 -0.50
C THR A 552 24.75 26.97 0.98
N PRO A 553 23.85 27.86 1.37
CA PRO A 553 23.48 27.99 2.79
C PRO A 553 23.14 26.65 3.39
N GLY A 554 23.31 26.45 4.69
CA GLY A 554 22.82 25.28 5.35
C GLY A 554 23.74 24.06 5.37
N ASN A 555 25.00 24.23 5.75
CA ASN A 555 25.92 23.10 5.97
C ASN A 555 25.74 22.51 7.37
N TYR A 556 25.41 21.22 7.44
CA TYR A 556 25.21 20.51 8.71
C TYR A 556 26.48 19.85 9.26
N TYR A 557 27.56 19.79 8.45
CA TYR A 557 28.83 19.18 8.80
C TYR A 557 29.87 20.16 9.32
N GLU A 558 29.53 21.44 9.39
CA GLU A 558 30.42 22.49 9.85
C GLU A 558 29.76 23.32 10.95
N ILE A 559 30.59 23.90 11.82
CA ILE A 559 30.20 24.94 12.79
C ILE A 559 31.20 26.07 12.67
N ASP A 560 30.76 27.32 12.51
CA ASP A 560 31.59 28.51 12.29
C ASP A 560 32.62 28.34 11.18
N GLY A 561 32.26 27.65 10.10
CA GLY A 561 33.10 27.37 8.95
C GLY A 561 34.20 26.32 9.18
N GLN A 562 34.15 25.61 10.33
CA GLN A 562 35.08 24.53 10.65
C GLN A 562 34.38 23.18 10.65
N PRO A 563 34.95 22.13 10.04
CA PRO A 563 34.39 20.80 10.05
C PRO A 563 34.22 20.27 11.48
N ILE A 564 33.08 19.65 11.73
CA ILE A 564 32.80 18.98 13.01
C ILE A 564 33.72 17.76 13.14
N LYS A 565 34.54 17.76 14.15
CA LYS A 565 35.46 16.65 14.49
C LYS A 565 34.73 15.66 15.40
N ASP A 566 33.94 14.77 14.81
CA ASP A 566 33.27 13.66 15.52
C ASP A 566 33.47 12.37 14.74
N ARG A 567 34.30 11.46 15.27
CA ARG A 567 34.72 10.25 14.55
C ARG A 567 33.65 9.17 14.46
N GLY A 568 32.55 9.23 15.20
CA GLY A 568 31.52 8.18 15.24
C GLY A 568 30.10 8.67 15.01
N GLY A 569 29.80 9.94 15.29
CA GLY A 569 28.43 10.46 15.31
C GLY A 569 27.92 10.99 13.98
N LEU A 570 28.82 11.43 13.06
CA LEU A 570 28.42 12.08 11.80
C LEU A 570 27.55 11.20 10.88
N LYS A 571 27.52 9.89 11.09
CA LYS A 571 26.61 8.97 10.41
C LYS A 571 25.12 9.28 10.68
N TRP A 572 24.80 9.85 11.85
CA TRP A 572 23.43 10.21 12.23
C TRP A 572 22.89 11.42 11.45
N LEU A 573 23.78 12.24 10.87
CA LEU A 573 23.38 13.32 9.94
C LEU A 573 22.83 12.75 8.61
N GLN A 574 23.00 11.46 8.37
CA GLN A 574 22.47 10.76 7.20
C GLN A 574 21.12 10.09 7.45
N ASP A 575 20.52 10.26 8.64
CA ASP A 575 19.15 9.79 8.90
C ASP A 575 18.14 10.52 8.01
N ASP A 576 17.08 9.82 7.60
CA ASP A 576 16.10 10.37 6.68
C ASP A 576 15.42 11.62 7.24
N TYR A 577 15.03 11.66 8.53
CA TYR A 577 14.41 12.87 9.08
C TYR A 577 15.32 14.11 9.00
N VAL A 578 16.64 13.93 9.13
CA VAL A 578 17.61 15.02 8.99
C VAL A 578 17.65 15.54 7.55
N LYS A 579 17.59 14.61 6.59
CA LYS A 579 17.52 14.93 5.16
C LYS A 579 16.22 15.64 4.80
N PHE A 580 15.08 15.21 5.35
CA PHE A 580 13.79 15.89 5.16
C PHE A 580 13.79 17.30 5.74
N ILE A 581 14.37 17.51 6.95
CA ILE A 581 14.53 18.86 7.53
C ILE A 581 15.43 19.71 6.62
N ARG A 582 16.54 19.16 6.11
CA ARG A 582 17.43 19.90 5.21
C ARG A 582 16.77 20.22 3.86
N TRP A 583 15.98 19.29 3.33
CA TRP A 583 15.19 19.50 2.11
C TRP A 583 14.17 20.63 2.32
N ALA A 584 13.42 20.59 3.40
CA ALA A 584 12.43 21.60 3.74
C ALA A 584 13.06 22.99 3.95
N GLN A 585 14.19 23.06 4.69
CA GLN A 585 14.99 24.27 4.84
C GLN A 585 15.40 24.82 3.48
N TRP A 586 15.99 24.01 2.61
CA TRP A 586 16.39 24.41 1.26
C TRP A 586 15.19 24.91 0.45
N ARG A 587 14.04 24.25 0.52
CA ARG A 587 12.85 24.63 -0.23
C ARG A 587 12.34 26.01 0.19
N VAL A 588 12.28 26.28 1.49
CA VAL A 588 11.88 27.58 2.02
C VAL A 588 12.93 28.66 1.69
N GLU A 589 14.22 28.33 1.74
CA GLU A 589 15.31 29.22 1.28
C GLU A 589 15.13 29.64 -0.19
N GLN A 590 14.67 28.73 -1.07
CA GLN A 590 14.39 29.06 -2.48
C GLN A 590 13.15 29.95 -2.64
N THR A 591 12.15 29.78 -1.78
CA THR A 591 10.93 30.60 -1.78
C THR A 591 11.19 32.00 -1.19
N GLY A 592 12.17 32.11 -0.27
CA GLY A 592 12.58 33.35 0.40
C GLY A 592 11.90 33.59 1.75
N ALA A 593 10.73 33.03 2.00
CA ALA A 593 10.05 33.04 3.28
C ALA A 593 9.12 31.82 3.41
N GLY A 594 8.89 31.34 4.63
CA GLY A 594 7.97 30.20 4.83
C GLY A 594 8.07 29.56 6.21
N ILE A 595 7.30 28.50 6.38
CA ILE A 595 7.17 27.73 7.62
C ILE A 595 7.55 26.27 7.36
N VAL A 596 8.35 25.69 8.25
CA VAL A 596 8.61 24.24 8.33
C VAL A 596 8.05 23.74 9.65
N ALA A 597 7.16 22.75 9.61
CA ALA A 597 6.46 22.21 10.78
C ALA A 597 6.43 20.68 10.74
N PHE A 598 7.35 20.01 11.43
CA PHE A 598 7.55 18.57 11.38
C PHE A 598 7.38 17.90 12.74
N ILE A 599 6.91 16.65 12.71
CA ILE A 599 7.11 15.69 13.79
C ILE A 599 8.46 15.03 13.56
N THR A 600 9.34 15.02 14.55
CA THR A 600 10.69 14.48 14.43
C THR A 600 11.17 13.84 15.72
N PRO A 601 12.15 12.91 15.67
CA PRO A 601 12.92 12.53 16.85
C PRO A 601 13.62 13.75 17.45
N HIS A 602 13.75 13.79 18.78
CA HIS A 602 14.32 14.94 19.50
C HIS A 602 15.85 14.94 19.55
N GLY A 603 16.53 13.86 19.15
CA GLY A 603 17.98 13.70 19.29
C GLY A 603 18.84 14.83 18.72
N TYR A 604 18.34 15.55 17.69
CA TYR A 604 19.09 16.68 17.12
C TYR A 604 19.11 17.94 18.03
N LEU A 605 18.26 18.00 19.04
CA LEU A 605 18.20 19.15 19.96
C LEU A 605 19.42 19.18 20.89
N ASP A 606 19.82 18.05 21.44
CA ASP A 606 20.81 17.97 22.52
C ASP A 606 22.14 17.33 22.08
N ASN A 607 22.11 16.36 21.15
CA ASN A 607 23.30 15.62 20.77
C ASN A 607 24.33 16.51 20.07
N PRO A 608 25.64 16.49 20.50
CA PRO A 608 26.71 17.29 19.94
C PRO A 608 26.96 17.10 18.43
N THR A 609 26.62 15.92 17.88
CA THR A 609 26.73 15.63 16.45
C THR A 609 25.95 16.63 15.58
N PHE A 610 24.81 17.10 16.06
CA PHE A 610 23.89 17.97 15.30
C PHE A 610 24.13 19.47 15.49
N ARG A 611 25.25 19.89 16.12
CA ARG A 611 25.51 21.33 16.34
C ARG A 611 25.58 22.16 15.05
N GLY A 612 26.12 21.60 13.96
CA GLY A 612 26.12 22.26 12.65
C GLY A 612 24.73 22.42 12.08
N MET A 613 23.89 21.38 12.22
CA MET A 613 22.47 21.42 11.87
C MET A 613 21.75 22.51 12.66
N ARG A 614 21.87 22.54 13.99
CA ARG A 614 21.25 23.57 14.83
C ARG A 614 21.69 24.98 14.42
N GLN A 615 23.00 25.21 14.21
CA GLN A 615 23.51 26.48 13.75
C GLN A 615 22.94 26.88 12.38
N SER A 616 22.81 25.92 11.47
CA SER A 616 22.22 26.17 10.16
C SER A 616 20.73 26.56 10.28
N LEU A 617 19.95 25.86 11.08
CA LEU A 617 18.54 26.17 11.30
C LEU A 617 18.34 27.55 11.93
N THR A 618 19.11 27.90 12.99
CA THR A 618 19.04 29.23 13.64
C THR A 618 19.53 30.40 12.76
N ARG A 619 20.26 30.11 11.69
CA ARG A 619 20.65 31.15 10.70
C ARG A 619 19.60 31.31 9.59
N THR A 620 18.81 30.28 9.32
CA THR A 620 17.79 30.32 8.26
C THR A 620 16.45 30.82 8.78
N PHE A 621 16.03 30.40 9.97
CA PHE A 621 14.72 30.72 10.53
C PHE A 621 14.82 31.78 11.63
N ASP A 622 13.94 32.77 11.57
CA ASP A 622 13.84 33.84 12.55
C ASP A 622 13.34 33.31 13.89
N ASP A 623 12.35 32.41 13.86
CA ASP A 623 11.75 31.80 15.04
C ASP A 623 11.77 30.26 14.93
N ILE A 624 12.08 29.58 16.04
CA ILE A 624 12.05 28.12 16.15
C ILE A 624 11.25 27.74 17.40
N TYR A 625 10.15 27.04 17.16
CA TYR A 625 9.27 26.53 18.23
C TYR A 625 9.50 25.02 18.36
N VAL A 626 9.69 24.56 19.60
CA VAL A 626 9.85 23.13 19.92
C VAL A 626 8.84 22.74 20.98
N LEU A 627 7.96 21.78 20.61
CA LEU A 627 7.07 21.12 21.56
C LEU A 627 7.58 19.70 21.80
N ARG A 628 8.09 19.43 22.99
CA ARG A 628 8.54 18.10 23.38
C ARG A 628 7.38 17.32 24.00
N ARG A 629 7.04 16.17 23.43
CA ARG A 629 6.11 15.22 24.05
C ARG A 629 6.94 14.34 24.99
N LEU A 630 6.70 14.44 26.29
CA LEU A 630 7.26 13.52 27.27
C LEU A 630 6.45 12.20 27.22
N GLY A 631 7.11 11.07 27.14
CA GLY A 631 6.47 9.76 27.31
C GLY A 631 5.96 9.58 28.75
N LEU A 632 4.95 8.75 28.94
CA LEU A 632 4.43 8.43 30.29
C LEU A 632 5.49 7.87 31.24
N GLY A 633 6.58 7.28 30.72
CA GLY A 633 7.72 6.79 31.49
C GLY A 633 8.69 7.88 31.98
N GLU A 634 8.75 9.04 31.28
CA GLU A 634 9.63 10.16 31.67
C GLU A 634 9.06 11.00 32.82
N VAL A 635 7.76 10.87 33.13
CA VAL A 635 7.09 11.61 34.22
C VAL A 635 7.34 10.98 35.59
N MET A 636 7.85 9.72 35.64
CA MET A 636 8.02 8.94 36.86
C MET A 636 9.47 8.84 37.36
N SER A 637 10.45 9.43 36.68
CA SER A 637 11.85 9.43 37.16
C SER A 637 12.28 10.83 37.58
N GLU A 638 11.94 11.22 38.83
CA GLU A 638 12.61 12.33 39.52
C GLU A 638 14.08 11.99 39.92
N ASP A 639 14.54 10.77 39.67
CA ASP A 639 15.88 10.28 40.01
C ASP A 639 16.70 9.95 38.76
N GLY A 640 17.01 10.92 37.94
CA GLY A 640 18.18 11.04 37.08
C GLY A 640 18.81 9.80 36.40
N GLN A 641 18.10 8.69 36.22
CA GLN A 641 18.53 7.55 35.45
C GLN A 641 17.72 7.44 34.15
N ASP A 642 18.44 7.56 33.06
CA ASP A 642 17.99 7.49 31.68
C ASP A 642 17.63 6.02 31.33
N ASP A 643 16.38 5.63 31.51
CA ASP A 643 15.88 4.33 31.02
C ASP A 643 15.43 4.46 29.57
N THR A 644 16.36 4.14 28.66
CA THR A 644 16.17 4.07 27.20
C THR A 644 15.43 2.80 26.76
N GLU A 645 14.48 2.28 27.52
CA GLU A 645 13.63 1.14 27.12
C GLU A 645 12.14 1.43 27.36
N ALA A 646 11.58 2.29 26.49
CA ALA A 646 10.14 2.26 26.24
C ALA A 646 9.90 2.38 24.74
N LYS A 647 9.79 1.22 24.11
CA LYS A 647 9.33 1.03 22.72
C LYS A 647 7.83 1.29 22.58
#